data_bf46a5dd7ae849a6dc432a43fdf44e89
#
_entry.id   bf46a5dd7ae849a6dc432a43fdf44e89
#
_cell.length_a   1.000
_cell.length_b   1.000
_cell.length_c   1.000
_cell.angle_alpha   90.00
_cell.angle_beta   90.00
_cell.angle_gamma   90.00
#
_symmetry.space_group_name_H-M   'P 1'
#
loop_
_entity.id
_entity.type
_entity.pdbx_description
1 polymer ?
#
loop_
_entity_poly.entity_id
_entity_poly.type
_entity_poly.pdbx_seq_one_letter_code
_entity_poly.pdbx_strand_id
1 'polypeptide(L)'
;MIRRLDLLDTADDGITESEVFRLALQHSIAELGCVGGAVYLRGPMSALRLVSSTGLPSSVTRAWEIVDQDGPTATAQAIRSGERVWVAALPADVAEPSAPLLSRSGWFSVPLAYEGRVIGAITCLTGDNEEPTSEQWTFLTSVAEWTTNRLKKMPAPERLRTDLDATPVGSWEWDVRTGELMWDQVAMKVYQTEPGDFVPGVETWMKVVHPDDLATTLAAVERTIRTHAPFEAEYRVRRGDGGYTWTRASGHVVLDDDGQVVRVAGKGWASDAARSTRDTLSRALRHMSDAFLSVDDDWRITFANLEAERILGSADEQLFGRNLWHLPALRHVPDLEERCRRGAAQSTTAGFDIALADTGRRYDLRIVPVPGGLTVYFTDVTDRRRREAEEAAAVRAAAERASRTAELTTQLAAATTSEDVVTAVAQRVLPPFGAQGLLVLVLEDERLVHIGSVGYPSSFLQRMQGAHGRDLSDAGAAGQAILTGEPYFCSSREEWATAFPDADGLPPTDKDAWAFLPLTASGHTFGVCVIAFDTARHLTAEERTLLITISALVAHALERARLYEAELTRSEELQQALLPRELPTVPEATVTARYLPAGETSDVGGDWYDLIPLSAGQVALVVGDVMGHGLSEAATMGRLRTALHTLAALELPPDEIMGHLNDIVGGLGEHAYATCLYALYDSTDGSCTMVRAGHPPPLVVRPDGSTHFPEVAVNPPLGAAFPPFETTELQLPAESLLVLYTDGLVESPQREIDQGMAQLAALLGGEAGSPDLEVLCDSVTAGLLPGGPTADDAALLIARLHHVADRQVASWALPEGPEAAGEARRHVREQLARWHLDDLVMTTELLASELVGNVIRHAGGPIGLRLLCSGTLVCEVSDASLTMPRIRRATDTDEGGRGLQLINALCERWGSRYTPEGKAIWTEQALPDAAEPADEDRPAGSSGPPS
;
A
#
# COMPACT_ATOMS: atom_id res chain seq x y z
N MET A 1 -4.11 22.21 -35.28
CA MET A 1 -2.89 21.47 -35.65
C MET A 1 -1.64 22.37 -35.73
N ILE A 2 -1.52 23.36 -36.62
CA ILE A 2 -0.31 24.21 -36.78
C ILE A 2 0.06 24.92 -35.48
N ARG A 3 -0.88 25.51 -34.73
CA ARG A 3 -0.63 26.20 -33.44
C ARG A 3 -0.07 25.33 -32.34
N ARG A 4 -0.30 24.01 -32.31
CA ARG A 4 0.22 23.13 -31.26
C ARG A 4 1.61 22.56 -31.55
N LEU A 5 1.96 22.42 -32.81
CA LEU A 5 3.34 22.14 -33.21
C LEU A 5 4.25 23.34 -32.92
N ASP A 6 3.78 24.56 -33.15
CA ASP A 6 4.50 25.80 -32.78
C ASP A 6 4.74 25.89 -31.27
N LEU A 7 3.79 25.39 -30.44
CA LEU A 7 3.97 25.32 -28.95
C LEU A 7 5.04 24.31 -28.53
N LEU A 8 5.17 23.18 -29.22
CA LEU A 8 6.26 22.24 -28.96
C LEU A 8 7.63 22.83 -29.27
N ASP A 9 7.73 23.67 -30.30
CA ASP A 9 8.99 24.35 -30.66
C ASP A 9 9.40 25.47 -29.69
N THR A 10 8.48 25.96 -28.86
CA THR A 10 8.78 26.93 -27.79
C THR A 10 9.33 26.28 -26.52
N ALA A 11 9.40 24.95 -26.43
CA ALA A 11 9.94 24.25 -25.28
C ALA A 11 11.45 24.57 -25.12
N ASP A 12 11.88 24.82 -23.88
CA ASP A 12 13.26 25.16 -23.52
C ASP A 12 14.26 24.10 -23.99
N ASP A 13 15.46 24.53 -24.38
CA ASP A 13 16.51 23.63 -24.84
C ASP A 13 17.10 22.75 -23.71
N GLY A 14 16.80 23.05 -22.45
CA GLY A 14 17.26 22.35 -21.26
C GLY A 14 16.34 21.26 -20.72
N ILE A 15 15.23 20.90 -21.42
CA ILE A 15 14.28 19.88 -20.96
C ILE A 15 14.89 18.47 -20.95
N THR A 16 14.49 17.64 -19.99
CA THR A 16 14.93 16.25 -19.87
C THR A 16 14.26 15.33 -20.89
N GLU A 17 14.86 14.16 -21.16
CA GLU A 17 14.30 13.13 -22.06
C GLU A 17 12.86 12.75 -21.66
N SER A 18 12.61 12.57 -20.37
CA SER A 18 11.29 12.26 -19.82
C SER A 18 10.26 13.39 -20.10
N GLU A 19 10.70 14.65 -20.04
CA GLU A 19 9.84 15.79 -20.36
C GLU A 19 9.53 15.88 -21.84
N VAL A 20 10.47 15.55 -22.73
CA VAL A 20 10.24 15.47 -24.17
C VAL A 20 9.13 14.47 -24.48
N PHE A 21 9.19 13.26 -23.91
CA PHE A 21 8.16 12.24 -24.10
C PHE A 21 6.81 12.66 -23.52
N ARG A 22 6.81 13.26 -22.33
CA ARG A 22 5.59 13.76 -21.68
C ARG A 22 4.90 14.85 -22.52
N LEU A 23 5.66 15.82 -23.02
CA LEU A 23 5.14 16.88 -23.87
C LEU A 23 4.59 16.31 -25.19
N ALA A 24 5.32 15.41 -25.83
CA ALA A 24 4.87 14.74 -27.05
C ALA A 24 3.51 14.05 -26.85
N LEU A 25 3.34 13.32 -25.75
CA LEU A 25 2.08 12.64 -25.42
C LEU A 25 0.96 13.62 -25.09
N GLN A 26 1.22 14.63 -24.25
CA GLN A 26 0.20 15.60 -23.84
C GLN A 26 -0.36 16.36 -25.06
N HIS A 27 0.50 16.80 -25.97
CA HIS A 27 0.08 17.50 -27.19
C HIS A 27 -0.63 16.56 -28.16
N SER A 28 -0.16 15.30 -28.29
CA SER A 28 -0.82 14.29 -29.14
C SER A 28 -2.24 13.98 -28.65
N ILE A 29 -2.40 13.66 -27.37
CA ILE A 29 -3.70 13.32 -26.77
C ILE A 29 -4.68 14.49 -26.89
N ALA A 30 -4.22 15.70 -26.57
CA ALA A 30 -5.08 16.88 -26.57
C ALA A 30 -5.51 17.36 -27.97
N GLU A 31 -4.70 17.15 -29.03
CA GLU A 31 -5.05 17.53 -30.39
C GLU A 31 -5.85 16.44 -31.10
N LEU A 32 -5.52 15.19 -30.87
CA LEU A 32 -6.12 14.05 -31.53
C LEU A 32 -7.40 13.55 -30.86
N GLY A 33 -7.75 14.08 -29.68
CA GLY A 33 -8.92 13.65 -28.92
C GLY A 33 -8.81 12.22 -28.39
N CYS A 34 -7.57 11.74 -28.16
CA CYS A 34 -7.32 10.38 -27.72
C CYS A 34 -7.61 10.20 -26.23
N VAL A 35 -8.00 8.99 -25.83
CA VAL A 35 -8.22 8.62 -24.44
C VAL A 35 -6.91 8.57 -23.66
N GLY A 36 -5.82 8.18 -24.34
CA GLY A 36 -4.50 8.10 -23.74
C GLY A 36 -3.42 7.80 -24.78
N GLY A 37 -2.17 7.80 -24.31
CA GLY A 37 -1.03 7.48 -25.17
C GLY A 37 0.18 7.00 -24.39
N ALA A 38 1.11 6.39 -25.10
CA ALA A 38 2.31 5.79 -24.55
C ALA A 38 3.49 5.95 -25.51
N VAL A 39 4.69 6.10 -24.97
CA VAL A 39 5.95 6.05 -25.73
C VAL A 39 6.72 4.81 -25.31
N TYR A 40 7.11 4.03 -26.33
CA TYR A 40 7.92 2.84 -26.15
C TYR A 40 9.28 3.02 -26.82
N LEU A 41 10.32 2.63 -26.16
CA LEU A 41 11.65 2.53 -26.73
C LEU A 41 12.09 1.07 -26.82
N ARG A 42 12.98 0.78 -27.79
CA ARG A 42 13.64 -0.52 -27.88
C ARG A 42 14.53 -0.74 -26.68
N GLY A 43 14.17 -1.73 -25.88
CA GLY A 43 15.02 -2.26 -24.83
C GLY A 43 15.91 -3.42 -25.33
N PRO A 44 16.73 -3.97 -24.45
CA PRO A 44 17.40 -5.23 -24.68
C PRO A 44 16.38 -6.35 -24.91
N MET A 45 16.74 -7.40 -25.67
CA MET A 45 15.96 -8.62 -25.85
C MET A 45 14.71 -8.56 -26.71
N SER A 46 14.66 -7.73 -27.72
CA SER A 46 13.42 -7.57 -28.54
C SER A 46 12.21 -7.12 -27.72
N ALA A 47 12.41 -6.64 -26.49
CA ALA A 47 11.37 -6.06 -25.67
C ALA A 47 11.23 -4.55 -25.95
N LEU A 48 9.99 -4.08 -25.97
CA LEU A 48 9.66 -2.66 -26.07
C LEU A 48 9.30 -2.18 -24.65
N ARG A 49 10.05 -1.22 -24.13
CA ARG A 49 9.84 -0.70 -22.80
C ARG A 49 9.03 0.58 -22.84
N LEU A 50 8.00 0.66 -22.01
CA LEU A 50 7.24 1.87 -21.78
C LEU A 50 8.12 2.91 -21.05
N VAL A 51 8.35 4.06 -21.68
CA VAL A 51 9.16 5.15 -21.09
C VAL A 51 8.33 6.33 -20.63
N SER A 52 7.14 6.49 -21.21
CA SER A 52 6.19 7.53 -20.80
C SER A 52 4.77 7.13 -21.16
N SER A 53 3.81 7.49 -20.32
CA SER A 53 2.38 7.30 -20.60
C SER A 53 1.57 8.47 -20.03
N THR A 54 0.45 8.79 -20.70
CA THR A 54 -0.46 9.86 -20.28
C THR A 54 -1.89 9.43 -20.60
N GLY A 55 -2.82 9.67 -19.67
CA GLY A 55 -4.25 9.37 -19.84
C GLY A 55 -4.62 7.88 -19.72
N LEU A 56 -3.68 7.01 -19.36
CA LEU A 56 -3.92 5.58 -19.17
C LEU A 56 -4.00 5.22 -17.68
N PRO A 57 -4.95 4.36 -17.28
CA PRO A 57 -5.02 3.85 -15.89
C PRO A 57 -3.74 3.10 -15.50
N SER A 58 -3.40 3.14 -14.22
CA SER A 58 -2.18 2.48 -13.69
C SER A 58 -2.20 0.96 -13.85
N SER A 59 -3.37 0.33 -13.84
CA SER A 59 -3.52 -1.10 -14.14
C SER A 59 -3.11 -1.44 -15.57
N VAL A 60 -3.47 -0.58 -16.54
CA VAL A 60 -3.10 -0.74 -17.95
C VAL A 60 -1.60 -0.49 -18.16
N THR A 61 -1.06 0.58 -17.58
CA THR A 61 0.36 0.90 -17.73
C THR A 61 1.27 -0.17 -17.12
N ARG A 62 0.87 -0.78 -16.01
CA ARG A 62 1.61 -1.86 -15.37
C ARG A 62 1.61 -3.15 -16.21
N ALA A 63 0.46 -3.54 -16.76
CA ALA A 63 0.34 -4.73 -17.61
C ALA A 63 1.13 -4.59 -18.92
N TRP A 64 1.34 -3.37 -19.40
CA TRP A 64 1.98 -3.06 -20.69
C TRP A 64 3.32 -2.34 -20.54
N GLU A 65 3.96 -2.45 -19.39
CA GLU A 65 5.27 -1.85 -19.13
C GLU A 65 6.36 -2.43 -20.05
N ILE A 66 6.24 -3.71 -20.40
CA ILE A 66 7.11 -4.39 -21.34
C ILE A 66 6.25 -5.10 -22.39
N VAL A 67 6.44 -4.76 -23.64
CA VAL A 67 5.73 -5.33 -24.80
C VAL A 67 6.72 -6.11 -25.65
N ASP A 68 6.32 -7.30 -26.09
CA ASP A 68 7.11 -8.10 -27.02
C ASP A 68 7.16 -7.43 -28.38
N GLN A 69 8.37 -7.23 -28.93
CA GLN A 69 8.57 -6.62 -30.25
C GLN A 69 7.96 -7.47 -31.37
N ASP A 70 7.82 -8.79 -31.17
CA ASP A 70 7.24 -9.70 -32.14
C ASP A 70 5.73 -9.85 -31.98
N GLY A 71 5.16 -9.22 -30.94
CA GLY A 71 3.74 -9.23 -30.66
C GLY A 71 2.86 -8.53 -31.70
N PRO A 72 1.52 -8.72 -31.61
CA PRO A 72 0.56 -8.20 -32.58
C PRO A 72 0.16 -6.74 -32.34
N THR A 73 0.73 -6.05 -31.37
CA THR A 73 0.36 -4.67 -31.03
C THR A 73 0.74 -3.66 -32.11
N ALA A 74 0.00 -2.56 -32.22
CA ALA A 74 0.32 -1.48 -33.17
C ALA A 74 1.74 -0.94 -32.95
N THR A 75 2.15 -0.81 -31.70
CA THR A 75 3.51 -0.39 -31.30
C THR A 75 4.57 -1.33 -31.85
N ALA A 76 4.41 -2.63 -31.64
CA ALA A 76 5.36 -3.64 -32.10
C ALA A 76 5.43 -3.68 -33.62
N GLN A 77 4.28 -3.60 -34.27
CA GLN A 77 4.21 -3.56 -35.74
C GLN A 77 4.88 -2.32 -36.32
N ALA A 78 4.62 -1.12 -35.76
CA ALA A 78 5.24 0.13 -36.21
C ALA A 78 6.77 0.11 -36.05
N ILE A 79 7.28 -0.49 -34.98
CA ILE A 79 8.72 -0.61 -34.74
C ILE A 79 9.39 -1.63 -35.69
N ARG A 80 8.69 -2.72 -36.05
CA ARG A 80 9.20 -3.71 -37.00
C ARG A 80 9.18 -3.22 -38.44
N SER A 81 8.06 -2.63 -38.86
CA SER A 81 7.89 -2.16 -40.25
C SER A 81 8.62 -0.84 -40.53
N GLY A 82 8.82 -0.02 -39.49
CA GLY A 82 9.31 1.35 -39.67
C GLY A 82 8.26 2.29 -40.26
N GLU A 83 7.01 1.86 -40.34
CA GLU A 83 5.89 2.60 -40.90
C GLU A 83 4.82 2.86 -39.83
N ARG A 84 3.93 3.83 -40.10
CA ARG A 84 2.76 4.07 -39.24
C ARG A 84 1.78 2.91 -39.31
N VAL A 85 1.21 2.52 -38.20
CA VAL A 85 0.33 1.35 -38.05
C VAL A 85 -0.92 1.70 -37.30
N TRP A 86 -2.05 1.20 -37.82
CA TRP A 86 -3.35 1.22 -37.16
C TRP A 86 -3.84 -0.19 -36.87
N VAL A 87 -4.36 -0.38 -35.67
CA VAL A 87 -5.01 -1.62 -35.24
C VAL A 87 -6.34 -1.27 -34.58
N ALA A 88 -7.44 -1.71 -35.16
CA ALA A 88 -8.80 -1.36 -34.73
C ALA A 88 -9.15 -1.91 -33.34
N ALA A 89 -8.69 -3.11 -33.00
CA ALA A 89 -8.83 -3.70 -31.66
C ALA A 89 -7.76 -4.77 -31.46
N LEU A 90 -7.31 -4.96 -30.25
CA LEU A 90 -6.44 -6.09 -29.93
C LEU A 90 -7.25 -7.40 -29.94
N PRO A 91 -6.67 -8.52 -30.45
CA PRO A 91 -7.29 -9.82 -30.34
C PRO A 91 -7.62 -10.17 -28.90
N ALA A 92 -8.76 -10.85 -28.65
CA ALA A 92 -9.27 -11.14 -27.31
C ALA A 92 -8.34 -12.04 -26.45
N ASP A 93 -7.42 -12.77 -27.10
CA ASP A 93 -6.39 -13.60 -26.49
C ASP A 93 -5.15 -12.80 -26.03
N VAL A 94 -5.06 -11.53 -26.42
CA VAL A 94 -3.95 -10.61 -26.05
C VAL A 94 -4.43 -9.54 -25.06
N ALA A 95 -5.74 -9.29 -24.99
CA ALA A 95 -6.34 -8.36 -24.02
C ALA A 95 -6.56 -9.09 -22.69
N GLU A 96 -5.89 -8.65 -21.63
CA GLU A 96 -6.19 -9.15 -20.29
C GLU A 96 -7.65 -8.84 -19.90
N PRO A 97 -8.34 -9.75 -19.20
CA PRO A 97 -9.74 -9.57 -18.79
C PRO A 97 -9.98 -8.34 -17.90
N SER A 98 -8.94 -7.80 -17.30
CA SER A 98 -8.96 -6.66 -16.36
C SER A 98 -8.99 -5.27 -17.01
N ALA A 99 -8.94 -5.16 -18.34
CA ALA A 99 -8.87 -3.87 -19.03
C ALA A 99 -9.87 -3.74 -20.20
N PRO A 100 -11.16 -3.64 -19.94
CA PRO A 100 -12.20 -3.57 -20.99
C PRO A 100 -12.07 -2.35 -21.92
N LEU A 101 -11.42 -1.28 -21.50
CA LEU A 101 -11.09 -0.12 -22.34
C LEU A 101 -10.18 -0.48 -23.53
N LEU A 102 -9.25 -1.43 -23.34
CA LEU A 102 -8.26 -1.78 -24.38
C LEU A 102 -8.85 -2.62 -25.51
N SER A 103 -9.89 -3.39 -25.26
CA SER A 103 -10.54 -4.25 -26.25
C SER A 103 -11.50 -3.50 -27.18
N ARG A 104 -11.87 -2.27 -26.82
CA ARG A 104 -12.78 -1.41 -27.61
C ARG A 104 -12.11 -0.19 -28.23
N SER A 105 -10.86 0.08 -27.91
CA SER A 105 -10.11 1.24 -28.39
C SER A 105 -9.25 0.86 -29.59
N GLY A 106 -9.29 1.70 -30.61
CA GLY A 106 -8.34 1.64 -31.71
C GLY A 106 -6.95 2.13 -31.28
N TRP A 107 -5.92 1.55 -31.88
CA TRP A 107 -4.52 1.84 -31.57
C TRP A 107 -3.79 2.31 -32.80
N PHE A 108 -3.24 3.49 -32.76
CA PHE A 108 -2.38 3.95 -33.85
C PHE A 108 -1.01 4.37 -33.33
N SER A 109 0.00 3.97 -34.10
CA SER A 109 1.39 4.08 -33.70
C SER A 109 2.25 4.62 -34.81
N VAL A 110 3.19 5.51 -34.45
CA VAL A 110 4.18 6.10 -35.38
C VAL A 110 5.57 5.81 -34.84
N PRO A 111 6.50 5.28 -35.67
CA PRO A 111 7.84 4.98 -35.24
C PRO A 111 8.66 6.23 -34.94
N LEU A 112 9.51 6.17 -33.94
CA LEU A 112 10.58 7.13 -33.65
C LEU A 112 11.87 6.65 -34.33
N ALA A 113 12.34 7.37 -35.32
CA ALA A 113 13.51 6.99 -36.10
C ALA A 113 14.70 7.93 -35.83
N TYR A 114 15.82 7.36 -35.41
CA TYR A 114 17.07 8.06 -35.16
C TYR A 114 18.15 7.54 -36.11
N GLU A 115 18.76 8.44 -36.91
CA GLU A 115 19.80 8.06 -37.90
C GLU A 115 19.42 6.86 -38.81
N GLY A 116 18.17 6.80 -39.25
CA GLY A 116 17.67 5.72 -40.12
C GLY A 116 17.34 4.41 -39.38
N ARG A 117 17.49 4.34 -38.06
CA ARG A 117 17.08 3.18 -37.23
C ARG A 117 15.87 3.55 -36.39
N VAL A 118 14.88 2.66 -36.33
CA VAL A 118 13.74 2.80 -35.44
C VAL A 118 14.17 2.50 -34.02
N ILE A 119 14.11 3.51 -33.15
CA ILE A 119 14.50 3.43 -31.72
C ILE A 119 13.31 3.19 -30.80
N GLY A 120 12.08 3.45 -31.29
CA GLY A 120 10.86 3.33 -30.50
C GLY A 120 9.65 3.69 -31.29
N ALA A 121 8.52 3.93 -30.61
CA ALA A 121 7.29 4.43 -31.23
C ALA A 121 6.45 5.25 -30.23
N ILE A 122 5.68 6.21 -30.77
CA ILE A 122 4.59 6.89 -30.05
C ILE A 122 3.29 6.20 -30.45
N THR A 123 2.52 5.78 -29.47
CA THR A 123 1.24 5.11 -29.64
C THR A 123 0.14 5.90 -28.95
N CYS A 124 -0.97 6.13 -29.64
CA CYS A 124 -2.16 6.79 -29.11
C CYS A 124 -3.36 5.85 -29.19
N LEU A 125 -4.27 5.96 -28.22
CA LEU A 125 -5.50 5.20 -28.12
C LEU A 125 -6.69 6.09 -28.41
N THR A 126 -7.50 5.70 -29.40
CA THR A 126 -8.79 6.35 -29.68
C THR A 126 -9.88 5.86 -28.75
N GLY A 127 -10.90 6.68 -28.50
CA GLY A 127 -12.10 6.27 -27.74
C GLY A 127 -13.07 5.40 -28.55
N ASP A 128 -12.82 5.22 -29.83
CA ASP A 128 -13.60 4.46 -30.79
C ASP A 128 -12.68 3.62 -31.70
N ASN A 129 -13.29 2.83 -32.60
CA ASN A 129 -12.57 1.98 -33.55
C ASN A 129 -12.52 2.61 -34.95
N GLU A 130 -12.59 3.93 -35.05
CA GLU A 130 -12.45 4.62 -36.34
C GLU A 130 -10.97 4.82 -36.71
N GLU A 131 -10.64 4.57 -37.98
CA GLU A 131 -9.28 4.77 -38.49
C GLU A 131 -8.91 6.25 -38.45
N PRO A 132 -7.72 6.63 -37.98
CA PRO A 132 -7.28 8.02 -37.91
C PRO A 132 -7.29 8.69 -39.30
N THR A 133 -7.75 9.92 -39.35
CA THR A 133 -7.79 10.73 -40.58
C THR A 133 -6.37 11.05 -41.06
N SER A 134 -6.23 11.42 -42.35
CA SER A 134 -4.94 11.83 -42.91
C SER A 134 -4.31 13.00 -42.14
N GLU A 135 -5.13 13.91 -41.59
CA GLU A 135 -4.65 15.02 -40.75
C GLU A 135 -4.11 14.59 -39.41
N GLN A 136 -4.77 13.62 -38.75
CA GLN A 136 -4.32 13.04 -37.48
C GLN A 136 -3.01 12.27 -37.64
N TRP A 137 -2.88 11.53 -38.73
CA TRP A 137 -1.63 10.85 -39.08
C TRP A 137 -0.48 11.83 -39.31
N THR A 138 -0.73 12.90 -40.06
CA THR A 138 0.28 13.93 -40.32
C THR A 138 0.73 14.59 -39.03
N PHE A 139 -0.20 14.90 -38.14
CA PHE A 139 0.12 15.52 -36.86
C PHE A 139 0.98 14.60 -35.96
N LEU A 140 0.58 13.35 -35.76
CA LEU A 140 1.34 12.42 -34.93
C LEU A 140 2.73 12.13 -35.52
N THR A 141 2.84 12.08 -36.84
CA THR A 141 4.15 11.94 -37.52
C THR A 141 5.03 13.17 -37.28
N SER A 142 4.49 14.38 -37.34
CA SER A 142 5.24 15.60 -37.03
C SER A 142 5.69 15.66 -35.57
N VAL A 143 4.86 15.19 -34.62
CA VAL A 143 5.24 15.08 -33.23
C VAL A 143 6.36 14.04 -33.04
N ALA A 144 6.30 12.92 -33.74
CA ALA A 144 7.36 11.89 -33.69
C ALA A 144 8.70 12.41 -34.25
N GLU A 145 8.63 13.20 -35.34
CA GLU A 145 9.79 13.88 -35.91
C GLU A 145 10.36 14.93 -34.93
N TRP A 146 9.51 15.77 -34.35
CA TRP A 146 9.91 16.72 -33.32
C TRP A 146 10.59 16.01 -32.15
N THR A 147 9.98 14.96 -31.61
CA THR A 147 10.53 14.15 -30.51
C THR A 147 11.91 13.61 -30.86
N THR A 148 12.04 13.03 -32.05
CA THR A 148 13.32 12.49 -32.52
C THR A 148 14.38 13.57 -32.70
N ASN A 149 14.02 14.74 -33.23
CA ASN A 149 14.93 15.85 -33.44
C ASN A 149 15.38 16.48 -32.11
N ARG A 150 14.51 16.49 -31.11
CA ARG A 150 14.84 16.96 -29.75
C ARG A 150 15.81 16.01 -29.05
N LEU A 151 15.57 14.71 -29.17
CA LEU A 151 16.47 13.68 -28.66
C LEU A 151 17.87 13.72 -29.31
N LYS A 152 17.97 14.15 -30.58
CA LYS A 152 19.25 14.34 -31.27
C LYS A 152 20.09 15.47 -30.68
N LYS A 153 19.45 16.53 -30.20
CA LYS A 153 20.13 17.71 -29.64
C LYS A 153 20.62 17.51 -28.21
N MET A 154 20.12 16.48 -27.52
CA MET A 154 20.57 16.16 -26.17
C MET A 154 21.98 15.54 -26.21
N PRO A 155 22.89 15.89 -25.26
CA PRO A 155 24.20 15.26 -25.16
C PRO A 155 23.96 13.74 -24.95
N ALA A 156 24.38 12.95 -25.94
CA ALA A 156 24.22 11.53 -25.90
C ALA A 156 24.97 10.93 -24.72
N PRO A 157 24.37 10.18 -23.81
CA PRO A 157 25.12 9.19 -23.05
C PRO A 157 25.73 8.26 -24.09
N GLU A 158 27.05 8.01 -24.00
CA GLU A 158 27.80 7.19 -24.95
C GLU A 158 27.11 5.83 -25.13
N ARG A 159 26.30 5.70 -26.18
CA ARG A 159 25.78 4.41 -26.63
C ARG A 159 26.93 3.64 -27.23
N LEU A 160 27.38 2.62 -26.50
CA LEU A 160 28.42 1.67 -26.92
C LEU A 160 28.13 1.18 -28.35
N ARG A 161 28.93 1.68 -29.30
CA ARG A 161 28.93 1.16 -30.65
C ARG A 161 29.57 -0.24 -30.67
N THR A 162 28.79 -1.20 -31.08
CA THR A 162 29.23 -2.58 -31.27
C THR A 162 29.64 -2.80 -32.73
N ASP A 163 30.91 -2.86 -32.99
CA ASP A 163 31.47 -3.61 -34.12
C ASP A 163 32.68 -4.38 -33.58
N LEU A 164 32.50 -5.63 -33.31
CA LEU A 164 33.58 -6.62 -33.18
C LEU A 164 33.02 -8.01 -33.46
N ASP A 165 33.20 -8.48 -34.67
CA ASP A 165 33.15 -9.89 -35.00
C ASP A 165 34.28 -10.64 -34.30
N ALA A 166 33.97 -11.65 -33.51
CA ALA A 166 34.65 -12.87 -33.20
C ALA A 166 34.45 -13.46 -31.79
N THR A 167 34.00 -12.67 -30.79
CA THR A 167 33.66 -13.24 -29.48
C THR A 167 32.35 -12.64 -29.03
N PRO A 168 31.35 -13.42 -28.66
CA PRO A 168 30.07 -12.84 -28.19
C PRO A 168 30.29 -12.03 -26.91
N VAL A 169 30.11 -10.72 -27.02
CA VAL A 169 30.23 -9.77 -25.91
C VAL A 169 28.83 -9.24 -25.60
N GLY A 170 28.28 -9.63 -24.45
CA GLY A 170 26.99 -9.20 -23.98
C GLY A 170 27.06 -7.88 -23.20
N SER A 171 26.05 -7.04 -23.33
CA SER A 171 25.93 -5.77 -22.57
C SER A 171 24.96 -5.92 -21.43
N TRP A 172 25.28 -5.27 -20.33
CA TRP A 172 24.43 -5.22 -19.14
C TRP A 172 24.40 -3.81 -18.55
N GLU A 173 23.28 -3.49 -17.93
CA GLU A 173 23.07 -2.21 -17.28
C GLU A 173 22.33 -2.40 -15.97
N TRP A 174 22.84 -1.82 -14.90
CA TRP A 174 22.25 -1.88 -13.56
C TRP A 174 21.96 -0.49 -13.02
N ASP A 175 20.68 -0.20 -12.78
CA ASP A 175 20.26 1.02 -12.09
C ASP A 175 20.44 0.83 -10.57
N VAL A 176 21.30 1.65 -9.98
CA VAL A 176 21.69 1.51 -8.57
C VAL A 176 20.57 2.00 -7.63
N ARG A 177 19.67 2.85 -8.12
CA ARG A 177 18.58 3.43 -7.33
C ARG A 177 17.35 2.52 -7.29
N THR A 178 17.05 1.88 -8.42
CA THR A 178 15.89 0.98 -8.54
C THR A 178 16.24 -0.47 -8.25
N GLY A 179 17.54 -0.83 -8.31
CA GLY A 179 17.99 -2.21 -8.21
C GLY A 179 17.80 -3.02 -9.51
N GLU A 180 17.29 -2.41 -10.56
CA GLU A 180 16.94 -3.05 -11.80
C GLU A 180 18.19 -3.35 -12.64
N LEU A 181 18.39 -4.61 -13.04
CA LEU A 181 19.48 -5.06 -13.90
C LEU A 181 18.90 -5.52 -15.23
N MET A 182 19.45 -5.00 -16.32
CA MET A 182 19.06 -5.31 -17.69
C MET A 182 20.20 -5.99 -18.45
N TRP A 183 19.88 -7.01 -19.23
CA TRP A 183 20.80 -7.74 -20.10
C TRP A 183 20.33 -7.71 -21.56
N ASP A 184 21.25 -7.59 -22.50
CA ASP A 184 20.96 -7.84 -23.91
C ASP A 184 20.90 -9.34 -24.22
N GLN A 185 20.46 -9.69 -25.43
CA GLN A 185 20.39 -11.10 -25.86
C GLN A 185 21.72 -11.83 -25.82
N VAL A 186 22.83 -11.11 -26.03
CA VAL A 186 24.17 -11.69 -26.03
C VAL A 186 24.61 -11.91 -24.57
N ALA A 187 24.34 -10.97 -23.67
CA ALA A 187 24.60 -11.13 -22.26
C ALA A 187 23.83 -12.33 -21.70
N MET A 188 22.58 -12.54 -22.07
CA MET A 188 21.83 -13.73 -21.66
C MET A 188 22.50 -15.02 -22.09
N LYS A 189 23.03 -15.07 -23.32
CA LYS A 189 23.79 -16.23 -23.78
C LYS A 189 25.09 -16.39 -23.00
N VAL A 190 25.82 -15.32 -22.72
CA VAL A 190 27.04 -15.33 -21.89
C VAL A 190 26.73 -15.81 -20.48
N TYR A 191 25.62 -15.36 -19.90
CA TYR A 191 25.18 -15.72 -18.56
C TYR A 191 24.29 -16.98 -18.52
N GLN A 192 24.08 -17.65 -19.65
CA GLN A 192 23.36 -18.93 -19.77
C GLN A 192 21.92 -18.84 -19.19
N THR A 193 21.22 -17.73 -19.42
CA THR A 193 19.88 -17.52 -18.94
C THR A 193 18.92 -17.48 -20.13
N GLU A 194 17.86 -18.28 -20.08
CA GLU A 194 16.82 -18.27 -21.10
C GLU A 194 15.96 -16.98 -20.96
N PRO A 195 15.48 -16.42 -22.09
CA PRO A 195 14.69 -15.19 -22.06
C PRO A 195 13.42 -15.27 -21.20
N GLY A 196 12.83 -16.47 -21.05
CA GLY A 196 11.64 -16.69 -20.22
C GLY A 196 11.90 -16.74 -18.72
N ASP A 197 13.16 -16.95 -18.31
CA ASP A 197 13.57 -17.06 -16.91
C ASP A 197 14.23 -15.79 -16.39
N PHE A 198 14.40 -14.79 -17.26
CA PHE A 198 15.01 -13.53 -16.87
C PHE A 198 14.01 -12.62 -16.14
N VAL A 199 14.35 -12.27 -14.91
CA VAL A 199 13.63 -11.27 -14.11
C VAL A 199 14.56 -10.06 -13.97
N PRO A 200 14.14 -8.85 -14.37
CA PRO A 200 14.95 -7.65 -14.19
C PRO A 200 15.25 -7.40 -12.71
N GLY A 201 16.49 -7.66 -12.30
CA GLY A 201 16.96 -7.50 -10.93
C GLY A 201 18.31 -8.13 -10.72
N VAL A 202 19.09 -7.57 -9.81
CA VAL A 202 20.45 -8.05 -9.47
C VAL A 202 20.44 -9.50 -8.96
N GLU A 203 19.34 -9.96 -8.39
CA GLU A 203 19.15 -11.33 -7.90
C GLU A 203 19.26 -12.38 -9.02
N THR A 204 18.86 -12.03 -10.25
CA THR A 204 18.97 -12.92 -11.39
C THR A 204 20.43 -13.19 -11.73
N TRP A 205 21.29 -12.18 -11.72
CA TRP A 205 22.72 -12.34 -11.89
C TRP A 205 23.36 -13.09 -10.72
N MET A 206 22.98 -12.80 -9.48
CA MET A 206 23.49 -13.51 -8.30
C MET A 206 23.22 -15.02 -8.34
N LYS A 207 22.13 -15.45 -8.96
CA LYS A 207 21.78 -16.88 -9.09
C LYS A 207 22.66 -17.64 -10.08
N VAL A 208 23.19 -16.96 -11.08
CA VAL A 208 24.01 -17.60 -12.14
C VAL A 208 25.49 -17.54 -11.85
N VAL A 209 25.96 -16.63 -11.01
CA VAL A 209 27.37 -16.54 -10.58
C VAL A 209 27.69 -17.63 -9.57
N HIS A 210 28.93 -18.18 -9.67
CA HIS A 210 29.40 -19.17 -8.70
C HIS A 210 29.39 -18.59 -7.27
N PRO A 211 28.92 -19.34 -6.27
CA PRO A 211 28.81 -18.81 -4.88
C PRO A 211 30.13 -18.29 -4.30
N ASP A 212 31.25 -18.96 -4.61
CA ASP A 212 32.57 -18.54 -4.12
C ASP A 212 33.07 -17.23 -4.77
N ASP A 213 32.60 -16.92 -5.98
CA ASP A 213 33.02 -15.75 -6.73
C ASP A 213 32.10 -14.53 -6.46
N LEU A 214 30.88 -14.79 -5.96
CA LEU A 214 29.84 -13.78 -5.79
C LEU A 214 30.28 -12.64 -4.84
N ALA A 215 30.84 -13.00 -3.69
CA ALA A 215 31.30 -12.04 -2.69
C ALA A 215 32.43 -11.14 -3.25
N THR A 216 33.35 -11.73 -3.99
CA THR A 216 34.47 -10.99 -4.61
C THR A 216 33.98 -10.05 -5.69
N THR A 217 33.03 -10.50 -6.49
CA THR A 217 32.49 -9.71 -7.60
C THR A 217 31.62 -8.57 -7.08
N LEU A 218 30.80 -8.80 -6.04
CA LEU A 218 30.03 -7.75 -5.38
C LEU A 218 30.95 -6.68 -4.76
N ALA A 219 32.03 -7.11 -4.11
CA ALA A 219 33.04 -6.17 -3.59
C ALA A 219 33.71 -5.34 -4.69
N ALA A 220 33.88 -5.90 -5.90
CA ALA A 220 34.38 -5.15 -7.04
C ALA A 220 33.37 -4.10 -7.52
N VAL A 221 32.08 -4.44 -7.57
CA VAL A 221 31.01 -3.50 -7.93
C VAL A 221 30.88 -2.37 -6.89
N GLU A 222 30.85 -2.70 -5.59
CA GLU A 222 30.84 -1.68 -4.51
C GLU A 222 32.04 -0.73 -4.63
N ARG A 223 33.21 -1.26 -4.92
CA ARG A 223 34.41 -0.45 -5.14
C ARG A 223 34.22 0.52 -6.31
N THR A 224 33.68 0.03 -7.44
CA THR A 224 33.43 0.83 -8.64
C THR A 224 32.45 1.97 -8.33
N ILE A 225 31.37 1.69 -7.62
CA ILE A 225 30.38 2.71 -7.21
C ILE A 225 31.01 3.75 -6.30
N ARG A 226 31.83 3.32 -5.33
CA ARG A 226 32.48 4.22 -4.37
C ARG A 226 33.61 5.07 -4.96
N THR A 227 34.42 4.48 -5.82
CA THR A 227 35.65 5.12 -6.33
C THR A 227 35.51 5.70 -7.73
N HIS A 228 34.36 5.44 -8.39
CA HIS A 228 34.11 5.76 -9.80
C HIS A 228 35.14 5.14 -10.78
N ALA A 229 35.93 4.18 -10.31
CA ALA A 229 36.86 3.45 -11.14
C ALA A 229 36.13 2.43 -12.03
N PRO A 230 36.69 2.08 -13.18
CA PRO A 230 36.12 1.03 -14.03
C PRO A 230 35.92 -0.27 -13.26
N PHE A 231 34.81 -0.94 -13.50
CA PHE A 231 34.53 -2.27 -13.00
C PHE A 231 35.24 -3.29 -13.87
N GLU A 232 36.04 -4.16 -13.28
CA GLU A 232 36.58 -5.35 -13.92
C GLU A 232 36.49 -6.51 -12.93
N ALA A 233 35.91 -7.62 -13.40
CA ALA A 233 35.83 -8.85 -12.64
C ALA A 233 35.88 -10.05 -13.57
N GLU A 234 36.51 -11.12 -13.10
CA GLU A 234 36.50 -12.42 -13.75
C GLU A 234 35.91 -13.43 -12.75
N TYR A 235 34.84 -14.09 -13.13
CA TYR A 235 34.08 -14.98 -12.27
C TYR A 235 33.47 -16.13 -13.07
N ARG A 236 33.10 -17.17 -12.36
CA ARG A 236 32.48 -18.36 -12.95
C ARG A 236 30.97 -18.14 -13.05
N VAL A 237 30.45 -18.48 -14.23
CA VAL A 237 29.00 -18.46 -14.51
C VAL A 237 28.54 -19.90 -14.72
N ARG A 238 27.39 -20.22 -14.12
CA ARG A 238 26.81 -21.56 -14.16
C ARG A 238 26.30 -21.88 -15.58
N ARG A 239 26.67 -23.07 -16.09
CA ARG A 239 26.19 -23.56 -17.36
C ARG A 239 24.93 -24.38 -17.22
N GLY A 240 24.17 -24.54 -18.29
CA GLY A 240 22.96 -25.36 -18.32
C GLY A 240 23.21 -26.86 -18.02
N ASP A 241 24.43 -27.35 -18.21
CA ASP A 241 24.87 -28.73 -17.89
C ASP A 241 25.30 -28.90 -16.40
N GLY A 242 25.20 -27.84 -15.60
CA GLY A 242 25.60 -27.82 -14.19
C GLY A 242 27.07 -27.45 -13.95
N GLY A 243 27.88 -27.32 -14.99
CA GLY A 243 29.27 -26.86 -14.92
C GLY A 243 29.38 -25.34 -14.86
N TYR A 244 30.61 -24.83 -14.88
CA TYR A 244 30.90 -23.39 -14.86
C TYR A 244 31.84 -23.02 -16.02
N THR A 245 31.69 -21.83 -16.56
CA THR A 245 32.60 -21.19 -17.52
C THR A 245 33.13 -19.89 -16.94
N TRP A 246 34.37 -19.54 -17.23
CA TRP A 246 34.93 -18.27 -16.82
C TRP A 246 34.41 -17.16 -17.70
N THR A 247 33.89 -16.15 -17.06
CA THR A 247 33.34 -14.95 -17.68
C THR A 247 34.09 -13.74 -17.13
N ARG A 248 34.56 -12.88 -18.01
CA ARG A 248 35.12 -11.57 -17.64
C ARG A 248 34.09 -10.52 -17.94
N ALA A 249 33.85 -9.65 -16.95
CA ALA A 249 32.99 -8.50 -17.09
C ALA A 249 33.77 -7.22 -16.82
N SER A 250 33.46 -6.18 -17.58
CA SER A 250 33.96 -4.84 -17.34
C SER A 250 32.83 -3.82 -17.49
N GLY A 251 32.89 -2.73 -16.70
CA GLY A 251 31.88 -1.70 -16.74
C GLY A 251 32.35 -0.39 -16.11
N HIS A 252 31.48 0.60 -16.12
CA HIS A 252 31.75 1.92 -15.54
C HIS A 252 30.46 2.48 -14.94
N VAL A 253 30.61 3.42 -14.04
CA VAL A 253 29.49 4.15 -13.45
C VAL A 253 29.02 5.25 -14.39
N VAL A 254 27.71 5.52 -14.36
CA VAL A 254 27.07 6.66 -14.99
C VAL A 254 26.56 7.56 -13.87
N LEU A 255 26.94 8.83 -13.92
CA LEU A 255 26.62 9.83 -12.92
C LEU A 255 25.48 10.71 -13.42
N ASP A 256 24.69 11.27 -12.51
CA ASP A 256 23.77 12.36 -12.81
C ASP A 256 24.52 13.73 -12.84
N ASP A 257 23.75 14.79 -13.08
CA ASP A 257 24.27 16.16 -13.16
C ASP A 257 24.85 16.65 -11.81
N ASP A 258 24.48 16.01 -10.70
CA ASP A 258 24.99 16.29 -9.34
C ASP A 258 26.18 15.40 -8.95
N GLY A 259 26.66 14.55 -9.88
CA GLY A 259 27.80 13.66 -9.67
C GLY A 259 27.51 12.42 -8.84
N GLN A 260 26.22 12.05 -8.64
CA GLN A 260 25.82 10.83 -7.95
C GLN A 260 25.75 9.66 -8.94
N VAL A 261 26.11 8.45 -8.50
CA VAL A 261 26.01 7.26 -9.31
C VAL A 261 24.55 6.86 -9.51
N VAL A 262 24.09 6.92 -10.74
CA VAL A 262 22.74 6.51 -11.14
C VAL A 262 22.74 5.07 -11.62
N ARG A 263 23.71 4.70 -12.45
CA ARG A 263 23.78 3.38 -13.09
C ARG A 263 25.22 2.88 -13.18
N VAL A 264 25.35 1.56 -13.30
CA VAL A 264 26.58 0.89 -13.71
C VAL A 264 26.28 0.15 -15.02
N ALA A 265 27.02 0.46 -16.07
CA ALA A 265 26.86 -0.17 -17.38
C ALA A 265 28.13 -0.86 -17.82
N GLY A 266 28.02 -2.01 -18.50
CA GLY A 266 29.18 -2.76 -18.86
C GLY A 266 28.96 -3.87 -19.87
N LYS A 267 29.99 -4.67 -20.04
CA LYS A 267 30.07 -5.81 -20.99
C LYS A 267 30.58 -7.06 -20.29
N GLY A 268 30.13 -8.23 -20.76
CA GLY A 268 30.62 -9.54 -20.31
C GLY A 268 30.90 -10.48 -21.47
N TRP A 269 31.98 -11.30 -21.36
CA TRP A 269 32.36 -12.28 -22.37
C TRP A 269 33.06 -13.50 -21.75
N ALA A 270 33.04 -14.66 -22.42
CA ALA A 270 33.75 -15.87 -22.00
C ALA A 270 35.24 -15.80 -22.30
N SER A 271 36.11 -16.23 -21.35
CA SER A 271 37.57 -16.17 -21.49
C SER A 271 38.22 -17.55 -21.31
N ASP A 272 38.79 -18.12 -22.39
CA ASP A 272 39.60 -19.36 -22.39
C ASP A 272 40.92 -19.11 -23.09
N ALA A 273 42.05 -19.39 -22.40
CA ALA A 273 43.40 -19.13 -22.94
C ALA A 273 44.34 -20.32 -22.91
N ALA A 274 45.23 -20.45 -23.91
CA ALA A 274 46.25 -21.48 -24.03
C ALA A 274 47.69 -20.94 -24.17
N ARG A 275 48.67 -21.66 -23.69
CA ARG A 275 50.08 -21.39 -23.38
C ARG A 275 51.11 -21.76 -24.39
N SER A 276 52.32 -21.18 -24.24
CA SER A 276 53.56 -21.66 -24.87
C SER A 276 54.74 -21.63 -23.92
N THR A 277 55.56 -22.67 -23.97
CA THR A 277 56.67 -22.98 -23.02
C THR A 277 57.94 -23.38 -23.65
N ARG A 278 59.03 -23.19 -22.97
CA ARG A 278 60.30 -23.93 -23.02
C ARG A 278 61.50 -23.19 -23.65
N ASP A 279 62.23 -22.48 -22.87
CA ASP A 279 63.70 -22.44 -23.14
C ASP A 279 64.51 -21.58 -22.13
N THR A 280 64.35 -21.77 -20.88
CA THR A 280 65.15 -20.99 -19.92
C THR A 280 65.65 -21.80 -18.72
N LEU A 281 65.68 -23.14 -18.88
CA LEU A 281 65.86 -24.02 -17.71
C LEU A 281 67.28 -24.10 -17.16
N SER A 282 68.30 -23.94 -17.97
CA SER A 282 69.72 -24.20 -17.52
C SER A 282 70.42 -23.03 -16.85
N ARG A 283 69.97 -21.78 -17.11
CA ARG A 283 70.53 -20.60 -16.42
C ARG A 283 69.73 -20.24 -15.12
N ALA A 284 68.51 -20.72 -15.06
CA ALA A 284 67.63 -20.44 -13.94
C ALA A 284 67.98 -21.18 -12.64
N LEU A 285 68.54 -22.41 -12.77
CA LEU A 285 68.80 -23.27 -11.62
C LEU A 285 69.87 -22.74 -10.64
N ARG A 286 70.85 -21.96 -11.13
CA ARG A 286 71.91 -21.35 -10.27
C ARG A 286 71.49 -20.01 -9.65
N HIS A 287 70.53 -19.30 -10.29
CA HIS A 287 70.05 -18.00 -9.87
C HIS A 287 68.53 -18.01 -9.56
N MET A 288 67.95 -19.18 -9.37
CA MET A 288 66.58 -19.32 -8.92
C MET A 288 66.47 -18.62 -7.56
N SER A 289 65.45 -17.74 -7.46
CA SER A 289 65.07 -17.12 -6.21
C SER A 289 64.51 -18.12 -5.18
N ASP A 290 64.14 -19.30 -5.65
CA ASP A 290 63.65 -20.40 -4.81
C ASP A 290 64.87 -21.24 -4.39
N ALA A 291 65.01 -21.39 -3.10
CA ALA A 291 66.05 -22.24 -2.54
C ALA A 291 65.75 -23.69 -2.83
N PHE A 292 66.73 -24.41 -3.32
CA PHE A 292 66.61 -25.86 -3.41
C PHE A 292 67.90 -26.58 -3.04
N LEU A 293 67.75 -27.74 -2.48
CA LEU A 293 68.83 -28.63 -2.16
C LEU A 293 68.50 -30.08 -2.60
N SER A 294 69.49 -30.87 -2.90
CA SER A 294 69.39 -32.29 -3.17
C SER A 294 70.02 -33.10 -2.05
N VAL A 295 69.36 -34.19 -1.65
CA VAL A 295 69.86 -35.15 -0.68
C VAL A 295 69.91 -36.54 -1.28
N ASP A 296 70.86 -37.38 -0.81
CA ASP A 296 70.93 -38.80 -1.10
C ASP A 296 69.84 -39.62 -0.33
N ASP A 297 69.88 -40.92 -0.53
CA ASP A 297 68.93 -41.83 0.15
C ASP A 297 69.08 -41.84 1.68
N ASP A 298 70.23 -41.40 2.22
CA ASP A 298 70.49 -41.25 3.64
C ASP A 298 70.17 -39.82 4.18
N TRP A 299 69.49 -39.00 3.35
CA TRP A 299 69.18 -37.60 3.65
C TRP A 299 70.41 -36.70 3.83
N ARG A 300 71.53 -37.03 3.25
CA ARG A 300 72.76 -36.20 3.23
C ARG A 300 72.64 -35.22 2.05
N ILE A 301 72.95 -33.96 2.28
CA ILE A 301 72.90 -32.90 1.26
C ILE A 301 73.98 -33.12 0.24
N THR A 302 73.59 -33.32 -1.04
CA THR A 302 74.50 -33.53 -2.21
C THR A 302 74.63 -32.27 -3.03
N PHE A 303 73.68 -31.33 -2.95
CA PHE A 303 73.68 -30.04 -3.62
C PHE A 303 72.79 -29.04 -2.87
N ALA A 304 73.17 -27.75 -2.83
CA ALA A 304 72.34 -26.61 -2.38
C ALA A 304 72.62 -25.42 -3.29
N ASN A 305 71.54 -24.62 -3.67
CA ASN A 305 71.76 -23.36 -4.36
C ASN A 305 72.04 -22.24 -3.40
N LEU A 306 72.43 -21.04 -3.88
CA LEU A 306 72.81 -19.90 -3.04
C LEU A 306 71.71 -19.47 -2.10
N GLU A 307 70.44 -19.55 -2.49
CA GLU A 307 69.31 -19.18 -1.67
C GLU A 307 69.02 -20.23 -0.59
N ALA A 308 69.22 -21.52 -0.83
CA ALA A 308 69.14 -22.55 0.21
C ALA A 308 70.22 -22.37 1.29
N GLU A 309 71.45 -21.99 0.89
CA GLU A 309 72.49 -21.62 1.84
C GLU A 309 72.07 -20.45 2.74
N ARG A 310 71.47 -19.42 2.14
CA ARG A 310 71.03 -18.23 2.87
C ARG A 310 69.89 -18.54 3.89
N ILE A 311 68.92 -19.36 3.49
CA ILE A 311 67.81 -19.77 4.30
C ILE A 311 68.24 -20.66 5.47
N LEU A 312 69.15 -21.59 5.20
CA LEU A 312 69.64 -22.55 6.15
C LEU A 312 70.76 -22.00 7.04
N GLY A 313 71.21 -20.78 6.74
CA GLY A 313 72.21 -20.06 7.54
C GLY A 313 73.60 -20.66 7.53
N SER A 314 73.97 -21.42 6.45
CA SER A 314 75.25 -22.12 6.33
C SER A 314 75.72 -22.16 4.89
N ALA A 315 76.99 -21.90 4.63
CA ALA A 315 77.65 -21.95 3.32
C ALA A 315 77.72 -23.36 2.77
N ASP A 316 77.81 -23.55 1.40
CA ASP A 316 77.79 -24.81 0.70
C ASP A 316 78.77 -25.81 1.27
N GLU A 317 80.05 -25.41 1.50
CA GLU A 317 81.08 -26.26 2.13
C GLU A 317 80.75 -26.82 3.50
N GLN A 318 79.79 -26.13 4.22
CA GLN A 318 79.34 -26.56 5.52
C GLN A 318 78.05 -27.40 5.45
N LEU A 319 77.29 -27.33 4.36
CA LEU A 319 76.05 -28.05 4.11
C LEU A 319 76.32 -29.44 3.47
N PHE A 320 77.24 -29.50 2.58
CA PHE A 320 77.53 -30.72 1.78
C PHE A 320 77.89 -31.94 2.67
N GLY A 321 77.20 -33.03 2.46
CA GLY A 321 77.35 -34.28 3.20
C GLY A 321 76.72 -34.31 4.61
N ARG A 322 76.15 -33.20 5.09
CA ARG A 322 75.44 -33.22 6.38
C ARG A 322 74.06 -33.82 6.20
N ASN A 323 73.52 -34.37 7.26
CA ASN A 323 72.17 -34.87 7.26
C ASN A 323 71.22 -33.67 7.46
N LEU A 324 70.13 -33.60 6.64
CA LEU A 324 69.13 -32.51 6.55
C LEU A 324 68.53 -32.25 7.93
N TRP A 325 68.25 -33.30 8.70
CA TRP A 325 67.60 -33.20 10.02
C TRP A 325 68.45 -32.56 11.12
N HIS A 326 69.74 -32.53 10.96
CA HIS A 326 70.65 -31.96 11.91
C HIS A 326 70.92 -30.46 11.69
N LEU A 327 70.25 -29.84 10.69
CA LEU A 327 70.42 -28.43 10.43
C LEU A 327 69.64 -27.61 11.47
N PRO A 328 70.29 -26.55 12.12
CA PRO A 328 69.66 -25.77 13.15
C PRO A 328 68.34 -25.16 12.74
N ALA A 329 68.23 -24.66 11.53
CA ALA A 329 67.04 -23.99 10.99
C ALA A 329 65.84 -24.95 10.84
N LEU A 330 66.07 -26.28 10.67
CA LEU A 330 64.99 -27.26 10.48
C LEU A 330 64.66 -28.06 11.71
N ARG A 331 65.52 -28.08 12.72
CA ARG A 331 65.46 -28.91 13.93
C ARG A 331 64.19 -28.64 14.78
N HIS A 332 63.64 -27.46 14.71
CA HIS A 332 62.47 -27.03 15.50
C HIS A 332 61.15 -27.08 14.76
N VAL A 333 61.14 -27.57 13.50
CA VAL A 333 59.90 -27.68 12.70
C VAL A 333 59.23 -29.01 13.09
N PRO A 334 58.01 -28.97 13.69
CA PRO A 334 57.32 -30.18 14.11
C PRO A 334 57.05 -31.15 12.99
N ASP A 335 57.25 -32.46 13.20
CA ASP A 335 56.91 -33.55 12.29
C ASP A 335 57.55 -33.45 10.89
N LEU A 336 58.55 -32.58 10.67
CA LEU A 336 59.15 -32.33 9.37
C LEU A 336 59.81 -33.62 8.81
N GLU A 337 60.64 -34.31 9.62
CA GLU A 337 61.27 -35.53 9.22
C GLU A 337 60.28 -36.64 8.85
N GLU A 338 59.26 -36.85 9.66
CA GLU A 338 58.22 -37.83 9.40
C GLU A 338 57.45 -37.54 8.11
N ARG A 339 57.08 -36.27 7.88
CA ARG A 339 56.38 -35.82 6.68
C ARG A 339 57.24 -36.01 5.42
N CYS A 340 58.50 -35.64 5.49
CA CYS A 340 59.48 -35.83 4.42
C CYS A 340 59.70 -37.32 4.12
N ARG A 341 59.91 -38.20 5.09
CA ARG A 341 60.06 -39.63 4.94
C ARG A 341 58.80 -40.28 4.33
N ARG A 342 57.65 -39.82 4.72
CA ARG A 342 56.37 -40.33 4.20
C ARG A 342 56.21 -39.96 2.73
N GLY A 343 56.51 -38.70 2.36
CA GLY A 343 56.49 -38.25 0.95
C GLY A 343 57.49 -39.01 0.07
N ALA A 344 58.70 -39.23 0.55
CA ALA A 344 59.71 -40.03 -0.09
C ALA A 344 59.34 -41.51 -0.34
N ALA A 345 58.75 -42.14 0.67
CA ALA A 345 58.25 -43.53 0.62
C ALA A 345 57.12 -43.74 -0.40
N GLN A 346 56.34 -42.74 -0.65
CA GLN A 346 55.21 -42.76 -1.62
C GLN A 346 55.64 -42.45 -3.06
N SER A 347 56.90 -42.12 -3.29
CA SER A 347 57.44 -41.69 -4.60
C SER A 347 56.65 -40.57 -5.26
N THR A 348 55.95 -39.76 -4.49
CA THR A 348 55.12 -38.65 -4.93
C THR A 348 55.66 -37.31 -4.42
N THR A 349 55.46 -36.27 -5.22
CA THR A 349 55.80 -34.91 -4.77
C THR A 349 54.95 -34.55 -3.57
N ALA A 350 55.59 -34.30 -2.44
CA ALA A 350 54.92 -33.81 -1.22
C ALA A 350 55.28 -32.34 -1.00
N GLY A 351 54.31 -31.51 -0.72
CA GLY A 351 54.48 -30.10 -0.40
C GLY A 351 53.75 -29.75 0.89
N PHE A 352 54.38 -28.92 1.73
CA PHE A 352 53.75 -28.37 2.95
C PHE A 352 54.47 -27.15 3.44
N ASP A 353 53.70 -26.25 4.03
CA ASP A 353 54.19 -25.00 4.61
C ASP A 353 54.94 -25.28 5.92
N ILE A 354 56.10 -24.67 6.07
CA ILE A 354 56.87 -24.62 7.34
C ILE A 354 57.10 -23.16 7.76
N ALA A 355 57.15 -22.94 9.06
CA ALA A 355 57.64 -21.69 9.63
C ALA A 355 59.00 -21.90 10.24
N LEU A 356 59.98 -21.10 9.86
CA LEU A 356 61.33 -21.13 10.45
C LEU A 356 61.34 -20.14 11.60
N ALA A 357 61.60 -20.67 12.82
CA ALA A 357 61.51 -19.93 14.08
C ALA A 357 62.48 -18.72 14.14
N ASP A 358 63.68 -18.86 13.58
CA ASP A 358 64.72 -17.83 13.64
C ASP A 358 64.47 -16.61 12.72
N THR A 359 63.66 -16.75 11.69
CA THR A 359 63.43 -15.68 10.69
C THR A 359 61.97 -15.14 10.74
N GLY A 360 61.03 -15.84 11.37
CA GLY A 360 59.60 -15.55 11.32
C GLY A 360 58.97 -15.69 9.93
N ARG A 361 59.72 -16.26 8.95
CA ARG A 361 59.27 -16.43 7.59
C ARG A 361 58.61 -17.79 7.38
N ARG A 362 57.68 -17.87 6.43
CA ARG A 362 57.00 -19.11 6.01
C ARG A 362 57.55 -19.52 4.66
N TYR A 363 57.89 -20.78 4.58
CA TYR A 363 58.36 -21.43 3.34
C TYR A 363 57.44 -22.57 2.95
N ASP A 364 57.08 -22.68 1.68
CA ASP A 364 56.52 -23.89 1.08
C ASP A 364 57.65 -24.84 0.77
N LEU A 365 57.70 -25.95 1.52
CA LEU A 365 58.69 -26.99 1.36
C LEU A 365 58.16 -28.05 0.40
N ARG A 366 58.81 -28.25 -0.71
CA ARG A 366 58.41 -29.21 -1.70
C ARG A 366 59.53 -30.24 -1.89
N ILE A 367 59.15 -31.50 -1.77
CA ILE A 367 60.03 -32.64 -1.93
C ILE A 367 59.73 -33.35 -3.23
N VAL A 368 60.73 -33.57 -4.04
CA VAL A 368 60.61 -34.21 -5.33
C VAL A 368 61.60 -35.39 -5.38
N PRO A 369 61.11 -36.64 -5.50
CA PRO A 369 61.98 -37.79 -5.72
C PRO A 369 62.72 -37.68 -7.06
N VAL A 370 64.03 -37.92 -7.04
CA VAL A 370 64.90 -37.98 -8.26
C VAL A 370 65.71 -39.24 -8.23
N PRO A 371 66.19 -39.78 -9.44
CA PRO A 371 67.02 -40.95 -9.44
C PRO A 371 68.31 -40.73 -8.61
N GLY A 372 68.44 -41.48 -7.52
CA GLY A 372 69.59 -41.41 -6.61
C GLY A 372 69.40 -40.44 -5.40
N GLY A 373 68.18 -40.07 -5.05
CA GLY A 373 67.88 -39.22 -3.88
C GLY A 373 66.64 -38.40 -4.01
N LEU A 374 66.63 -37.25 -3.35
CA LEU A 374 65.48 -36.33 -3.31
C LEU A 374 65.92 -34.86 -3.50
N THR A 375 65.09 -34.06 -4.13
CA THR A 375 65.32 -32.63 -4.21
C THR A 375 64.25 -31.91 -3.32
N VAL A 376 64.69 -31.03 -2.49
CA VAL A 376 63.85 -30.22 -1.58
C VAL A 376 63.93 -28.77 -2.03
N TYR A 377 62.76 -28.19 -2.31
CA TYR A 377 62.60 -26.78 -2.65
C TYR A 377 62.01 -25.98 -1.47
N PHE A 378 62.49 -24.77 -1.27
CA PHE A 378 62.00 -23.86 -0.27
C PHE A 378 61.58 -22.56 -0.98
N THR A 379 60.30 -22.34 -1.08
CA THR A 379 59.77 -21.10 -1.65
C THR A 379 59.31 -20.20 -0.53
N ASP A 380 59.81 -18.97 -0.44
CA ASP A 380 59.31 -17.99 0.53
C ASP A 380 57.87 -17.58 0.14
N VAL A 381 56.93 -17.95 0.98
CA VAL A 381 55.51 -17.70 0.78
C VAL A 381 54.97 -16.69 1.80
N THR A 382 55.83 -16.04 2.58
CA THR A 382 55.44 -15.14 3.68
C THR A 382 54.55 -14.03 3.21
N ASP A 383 54.97 -13.28 2.18
CA ASP A 383 54.18 -12.13 1.68
C ASP A 383 52.94 -12.57 0.89
N ARG A 384 52.98 -13.71 0.22
CA ARG A 384 51.84 -14.31 -0.45
C ARG A 384 50.78 -14.72 0.59
N ARG A 385 51.18 -15.46 1.62
CA ARG A 385 50.27 -15.92 2.67
C ARG A 385 49.65 -14.75 3.45
N ARG A 386 50.44 -13.67 3.70
CA ARG A 386 49.90 -12.46 4.32
C ARG A 386 48.86 -11.82 3.43
N ARG A 387 49.11 -11.64 2.14
CA ARG A 387 48.18 -11.07 1.19
C ARG A 387 46.94 -11.95 1.03
N GLU A 388 47.11 -13.25 0.86
CA GLU A 388 45.98 -14.21 0.83
C GLU A 388 45.11 -14.13 2.09
N ALA A 389 45.71 -13.98 3.26
CA ALA A 389 44.96 -13.82 4.50
C ALA A 389 44.27 -12.45 4.61
N GLU A 390 44.91 -11.38 4.16
CA GLU A 390 44.34 -10.03 4.11
C GLU A 390 43.19 -9.96 3.08
N GLU A 391 43.39 -10.54 1.89
CA GLU A 391 42.34 -10.65 0.86
C GLU A 391 41.15 -11.50 1.35
N ALA A 392 41.43 -12.65 1.96
CA ALA A 392 40.40 -13.51 2.52
C ALA A 392 39.63 -12.84 3.66
N ALA A 393 40.29 -12.00 4.46
CA ALA A 393 39.65 -11.22 5.49
C ALA A 393 38.78 -10.11 4.89
N ALA A 394 39.27 -9.41 3.85
CA ALA A 394 38.53 -8.38 3.13
C ALA A 394 37.30 -8.95 2.42
N VAL A 395 37.44 -10.10 1.76
CA VAL A 395 36.33 -10.82 1.12
C VAL A 395 35.25 -11.23 2.13
N ARG A 396 35.67 -11.78 3.27
CA ARG A 396 34.72 -12.15 4.35
C ARG A 396 33.98 -10.93 4.88
N ALA A 397 34.69 -9.84 5.15
CA ALA A 397 34.09 -8.60 5.63
C ALA A 397 33.10 -8.01 4.60
N ALA A 398 33.43 -8.09 3.30
CA ALA A 398 32.52 -7.66 2.24
C ALA A 398 31.29 -8.56 2.12
N ALA A 399 31.45 -9.87 2.21
CA ALA A 399 30.36 -10.83 2.22
C ALA A 399 29.40 -10.65 3.42
N GLU A 400 29.95 -10.44 4.59
CA GLU A 400 29.15 -10.15 5.79
C GLU A 400 28.34 -8.85 5.64
N ARG A 401 28.95 -7.80 5.08
CA ARG A 401 28.25 -6.53 4.81
C ARG A 401 27.13 -6.72 3.79
N ALA A 402 27.39 -7.43 2.70
CA ALA A 402 26.38 -7.73 1.69
C ALA A 402 25.22 -8.55 2.26
N SER A 403 25.50 -9.57 3.09
CA SER A 403 24.47 -10.36 3.77
C SER A 403 23.60 -9.51 4.66
N ARG A 404 24.18 -8.64 5.48
CA ARG A 404 23.43 -7.74 6.37
C ARG A 404 22.56 -6.75 5.60
N THR A 405 23.07 -6.21 4.50
CA THR A 405 22.30 -5.29 3.64
C THR A 405 21.14 -6.03 2.98
N ALA A 406 21.35 -7.26 2.52
CA ALA A 406 20.29 -8.09 1.94
C ALA A 406 19.20 -8.44 2.97
N GLU A 407 19.59 -8.80 4.19
CA GLU A 407 18.65 -9.06 5.29
C GLU A 407 17.82 -7.82 5.64
N LEU A 408 18.48 -6.65 5.75
CA LEU A 408 17.78 -5.38 5.99
C LEU A 408 16.81 -5.06 4.85
N THR A 409 17.24 -5.21 3.60
CA THR A 409 16.40 -4.96 2.42
C THR A 409 15.17 -5.88 2.42
N THR A 410 15.34 -7.15 2.81
CA THR A 410 14.22 -8.10 2.92
C THR A 410 13.23 -7.69 3.99
N GLN A 411 13.71 -7.26 5.15
CA GLN A 411 12.84 -6.79 6.23
C GLN A 411 12.14 -5.48 5.88
N LEU A 412 12.87 -4.53 5.30
CA LEU A 412 12.29 -3.27 4.83
C LEU A 412 11.27 -3.50 3.70
N ALA A 413 11.45 -4.52 2.86
CA ALA A 413 10.49 -4.88 1.82
C ALA A 413 9.19 -5.47 2.42
N ALA A 414 9.30 -6.19 3.53
CA ALA A 414 8.16 -6.77 4.24
C ALA A 414 7.45 -5.78 5.19
N ALA A 415 8.08 -4.65 5.53
CA ALA A 415 7.50 -3.65 6.40
C ALA A 415 6.31 -2.96 5.71
N THR A 416 5.15 -3.01 6.37
CA THR A 416 3.90 -2.38 5.90
C THR A 416 3.60 -1.09 6.63
N THR A 417 4.13 -0.91 7.85
CA THR A 417 3.92 0.29 8.65
C THR A 417 5.23 1.05 8.90
N SER A 418 5.10 2.32 9.23
CA SER A 418 6.22 3.17 9.64
C SER A 418 6.93 2.62 10.89
N GLU A 419 6.20 1.99 11.81
CA GLU A 419 6.74 1.34 13.01
C GLU A 419 7.59 0.11 12.66
N ASP A 420 7.14 -0.71 11.69
CA ASP A 420 7.93 -1.85 11.19
C ASP A 420 9.26 -1.41 10.62
N VAL A 421 9.28 -0.31 9.85
CA VAL A 421 10.50 0.26 9.29
C VAL A 421 11.45 0.70 10.41
N VAL A 422 10.95 1.43 11.41
CA VAL A 422 11.75 1.88 12.57
C VAL A 422 12.31 0.67 13.32
N THR A 423 11.51 -0.35 13.53
CA THR A 423 11.90 -1.59 14.22
C THR A 423 12.98 -2.34 13.43
N ALA A 424 12.83 -2.47 12.12
CA ALA A 424 13.82 -3.10 11.24
C ALA A 424 15.17 -2.37 11.30
N VAL A 425 15.15 -1.03 11.25
CA VAL A 425 16.36 -0.20 11.37
C VAL A 425 17.00 -0.36 12.75
N ALA A 426 16.22 -0.31 13.81
CA ALA A 426 16.73 -0.46 15.17
C ALA A 426 17.43 -1.82 15.39
N GLN A 427 16.84 -2.89 14.89
CA GLN A 427 17.37 -4.26 15.09
C GLN A 427 18.57 -4.58 14.19
N ARG A 428 18.64 -4.03 12.98
CA ARG A 428 19.63 -4.43 11.98
C ARG A 428 20.70 -3.39 11.68
N VAL A 429 20.43 -2.10 11.94
CA VAL A 429 21.38 -1.02 11.67
C VAL A 429 22.13 -0.62 12.92
N LEU A 430 21.47 -0.43 14.07
CA LEU A 430 22.15 0.06 15.27
C LEU A 430 23.28 -0.86 15.75
N PRO A 431 23.10 -2.20 15.92
CA PRO A 431 24.13 -3.05 16.52
C PRO A 431 25.44 -3.11 15.72
N PRO A 432 25.45 -3.23 14.39
CA PRO A 432 26.70 -3.27 13.61
C PRO A 432 27.53 -1.99 13.72
N PHE A 433 26.87 -0.84 13.91
CA PHE A 433 27.57 0.41 14.10
C PHE A 433 27.88 0.72 15.57
N GLY A 434 27.42 -0.14 16.50
CA GLY A 434 27.54 0.13 17.93
C GLY A 434 26.78 1.40 18.34
N ALA A 435 25.68 1.69 17.66
CA ALA A 435 24.79 2.80 17.97
C ALA A 435 23.73 2.36 19.00
N GLN A 436 23.32 3.28 19.86
CA GLN A 436 22.35 3.04 20.91
C GLN A 436 21.07 3.85 20.76
N GLY A 437 21.04 4.80 19.83
CA GLY A 437 19.88 5.65 19.58
C GLY A 437 19.47 5.69 18.12
N LEU A 438 18.17 5.64 17.88
CA LEU A 438 17.51 5.89 16.60
C LEU A 438 16.39 6.89 16.83
N LEU A 439 16.29 7.89 15.97
CA LEU A 439 15.16 8.80 15.92
C LEU A 439 14.81 9.04 14.45
N VAL A 440 13.58 8.81 14.08
CA VAL A 440 13.07 9.06 12.73
C VAL A 440 12.06 10.19 12.79
N LEU A 441 12.37 11.26 12.06
CA LEU A 441 11.53 12.45 11.96
C LEU A 441 11.16 12.65 10.49
N VAL A 442 9.94 13.05 10.24
CA VAL A 442 9.45 13.42 8.91
C VAL A 442 8.93 14.85 8.90
N LEU A 443 8.94 15.44 7.73
CA LEU A 443 8.45 16.81 7.52
C LEU A 443 6.98 16.77 7.13
N GLU A 444 6.13 17.39 7.94
CA GLU A 444 4.71 17.61 7.69
C GLU A 444 4.40 19.09 7.94
N ASP A 445 3.81 19.77 6.97
CA ASP A 445 3.45 21.19 7.06
C ASP A 445 4.57 22.08 7.62
N GLU A 446 5.82 21.92 7.11
CA GLU A 446 7.02 22.62 7.54
C GLU A 446 7.48 22.30 8.98
N ARG A 447 6.92 21.28 9.60
CA ARG A 447 7.25 20.82 10.95
C ARG A 447 7.82 19.42 10.97
N LEU A 448 8.72 19.16 11.89
CA LEU A 448 9.27 17.83 12.12
C LEU A 448 8.38 17.04 13.06
N VAL A 449 7.79 15.99 12.54
CA VAL A 449 6.95 15.05 13.27
C VAL A 449 7.75 13.79 13.61
N HIS A 450 7.62 13.31 14.83
CA HIS A 450 8.25 12.09 15.31
C HIS A 450 7.47 10.85 14.84
N ILE A 451 8.13 9.99 14.07
CA ILE A 451 7.56 8.74 13.57
C ILE A 451 7.90 7.57 14.51
N GLY A 452 9.15 7.52 14.98
CA GLY A 452 9.56 6.46 15.87
C GLY A 452 10.97 6.66 16.41
N SER A 453 11.27 6.00 17.52
CA SER A 453 12.56 6.13 18.17
C SER A 453 12.90 4.92 19.02
N VAL A 454 14.19 4.68 19.19
CA VAL A 454 14.74 3.66 20.07
C VAL A 454 15.93 4.25 20.84
N GLY A 455 16.06 3.91 22.13
CA GLY A 455 17.20 4.31 22.94
C GLY A 455 17.20 5.78 23.38
N TYR A 456 16.04 6.43 23.43
CA TYR A 456 15.84 7.76 23.98
C TYR A 456 14.91 7.74 25.20
N PRO A 457 15.15 8.55 26.24
CA PRO A 457 14.29 8.65 27.43
C PRO A 457 12.89 9.18 27.06
N SER A 458 11.85 8.68 27.73
CA SER A 458 10.46 9.13 27.55
C SER A 458 10.30 10.65 27.74
N SER A 459 11.06 11.21 28.69
CA SER A 459 11.05 12.67 28.93
C SER A 459 11.61 13.50 27.78
N PHE A 460 12.51 12.95 26.98
CA PHE A 460 13.00 13.56 25.75
C PHE A 460 11.90 13.52 24.68
N LEU A 461 11.27 12.37 24.48
CA LEU A 461 10.21 12.16 23.49
C LEU A 461 9.00 13.04 23.77
N GLN A 462 8.57 13.14 25.03
CA GLN A 462 7.46 14.02 25.43
C GLN A 462 7.74 15.49 25.11
N ARG A 463 8.98 15.96 25.28
CA ARG A 463 9.34 17.33 24.90
C ARG A 463 9.42 17.53 23.37
N MET A 464 9.77 16.49 22.62
CA MET A 464 9.74 16.51 21.17
C MET A 464 8.30 16.55 20.62
N GLN A 465 7.37 15.84 21.28
CA GLN A 465 5.95 15.77 20.91
C GLN A 465 5.13 16.96 21.42
N GLY A 466 5.58 17.62 22.51
CA GLY A 466 4.80 18.58 23.30
C GLY A 466 4.55 19.96 22.67
N ALA A 467 4.82 20.17 21.38
CA ALA A 467 4.60 21.44 20.70
C ALA A 467 4.26 21.26 19.21
N HIS A 468 3.30 20.41 18.86
CA HIS A 468 2.84 20.22 17.46
C HIS A 468 3.98 20.10 16.42
N GLY A 469 5.02 19.36 16.74
CA GLY A 469 6.23 19.30 15.92
C GLY A 469 7.15 20.53 16.11
N ARG A 470 8.39 20.44 15.64
CA ARG A 470 9.39 21.51 15.69
C ARG A 470 9.49 22.17 14.32
N ASP A 471 9.53 23.50 14.29
CA ASP A 471 9.75 24.21 13.02
C ASP A 471 11.10 23.80 12.43
N LEU A 472 11.15 23.65 11.13
CA LEU A 472 12.33 23.18 10.39
C LEU A 472 13.56 24.07 10.62
N SER A 473 13.34 25.40 10.75
CA SER A 473 14.38 26.40 11.05
C SER A 473 15.06 26.20 12.40
N ASP A 474 14.33 25.66 13.38
CA ASP A 474 14.78 25.51 14.77
C ASP A 474 15.33 24.12 15.08
N ALA A 475 15.32 23.24 14.06
CA ALA A 475 15.65 21.83 14.21
C ALA A 475 17.18 21.53 14.13
N GLY A 476 18.04 22.54 14.10
CA GLY A 476 19.50 22.39 14.10
C GLY A 476 19.99 21.48 12.96
N ALA A 477 20.83 20.49 13.28
CA ALA A 477 21.41 19.58 12.28
C ALA A 477 20.37 18.72 11.56
N ALA A 478 19.25 18.38 12.20
CA ALA A 478 18.15 17.65 11.56
C ALA A 478 17.50 18.50 10.46
N GLY A 479 17.21 19.78 10.78
CA GLY A 479 16.68 20.73 9.82
C GLY A 479 17.67 21.00 8.68
N GLN A 480 18.95 21.18 9.00
CA GLN A 480 19.99 21.37 7.99
C GLN A 480 20.07 20.16 7.03
N ALA A 481 20.08 18.93 7.54
CA ALA A 481 20.14 17.72 6.71
C ALA A 481 18.94 17.62 5.75
N ILE A 482 17.76 18.03 6.19
CA ILE A 482 16.55 18.04 5.33
C ILE A 482 16.65 19.14 4.27
N LEU A 483 17.02 20.36 4.66
CA LEU A 483 17.08 21.52 3.74
C LEU A 483 18.14 21.37 2.66
N THR A 484 19.29 20.78 3.01
CA THR A 484 20.40 20.60 2.05
C THR A 484 20.31 19.28 1.29
N GLY A 485 19.58 18.28 1.80
CA GLY A 485 19.60 16.91 1.30
C GLY A 485 20.94 16.20 1.53
N GLU A 486 21.83 16.79 2.33
CA GLU A 486 23.17 16.28 2.62
C GLU A 486 23.23 15.70 4.04
N PRO A 487 23.89 14.56 4.24
CA PRO A 487 24.05 13.99 5.58
C PRO A 487 24.96 14.84 6.44
N TYR A 488 24.61 15.02 7.70
CA TYR A 488 25.43 15.72 8.67
C TYR A 488 25.92 14.75 9.75
N PHE A 489 27.22 14.75 9.99
CA PHE A 489 27.86 13.89 10.99
C PHE A 489 28.47 14.73 12.09
N CYS A 490 28.06 14.53 13.31
CA CYS A 490 28.56 15.21 14.49
C CYS A 490 29.29 14.20 15.38
N SER A 491 30.60 14.42 15.59
CA SER A 491 31.46 13.45 16.28
C SER A 491 31.48 13.60 17.80
N SER A 492 31.00 14.75 18.30
CA SER A 492 30.92 15.00 19.74
C SER A 492 29.90 16.10 20.07
N ARG A 493 29.51 16.15 21.35
CA ARG A 493 28.62 17.20 21.88
C ARG A 493 29.25 18.60 21.80
N GLU A 494 30.57 18.71 21.88
CA GLU A 494 31.27 20.00 21.72
C GLU A 494 31.19 20.50 20.28
N GLU A 495 31.35 19.62 19.31
CA GLU A 495 31.18 19.92 17.88
C GLU A 495 29.75 20.40 17.62
N TRP A 496 28.75 19.72 18.19
CA TRP A 496 27.34 20.12 18.11
C TRP A 496 27.13 21.55 18.66
N ALA A 497 27.57 21.79 19.89
CA ALA A 497 27.39 23.10 20.56
C ALA A 497 28.08 24.25 19.81
N THR A 498 29.15 23.94 19.08
CA THR A 498 29.87 24.92 18.27
C THR A 498 29.15 25.22 16.96
N ALA A 499 28.61 24.18 16.32
CA ALA A 499 27.94 24.29 15.02
C ALA A 499 26.52 24.90 15.15
N PHE A 500 25.83 24.66 16.26
CA PHE A 500 24.45 25.09 16.51
C PHE A 500 24.29 25.79 17.86
N PRO A 501 24.93 26.98 18.05
CA PRO A 501 24.90 27.70 19.32
C PRO A 501 23.51 28.23 19.71
N ASP A 502 22.67 28.51 18.70
CA ASP A 502 21.31 29.02 18.87
C ASP A 502 20.23 27.91 18.85
N ALA A 503 20.61 26.64 18.68
CA ALA A 503 19.71 25.52 18.77
C ALA A 503 19.33 25.33 20.24
N ASP A 504 18.42 26.19 20.74
CA ASP A 504 17.88 26.11 22.08
C ASP A 504 17.19 24.78 22.27
N GLY A 505 17.92 23.90 22.93
CA GLY A 505 17.32 22.77 23.57
C GLY A 505 17.07 21.55 22.73
N LEU A 506 18.13 20.92 22.17
CA LEU A 506 18.10 19.48 22.31
C LEU A 506 18.08 19.20 23.81
N PRO A 507 16.96 18.61 24.30
CA PRO A 507 16.91 18.27 25.71
C PRO A 507 18.11 17.39 26.04
N PRO A 508 18.66 17.46 27.25
CA PRO A 508 19.82 16.67 27.64
C PRO A 508 19.50 15.19 27.37
N THR A 509 20.22 14.61 26.45
CA THR A 509 20.25 13.18 26.18
C THR A 509 21.56 12.62 26.71
N ASP A 510 21.63 11.34 26.89
CA ASP A 510 22.86 10.61 27.21
C ASP A 510 23.76 10.37 25.98
N LYS A 511 23.36 10.88 24.82
CA LYS A 511 24.07 10.73 23.54
C LYS A 511 25.15 11.79 23.37
N ASP A 512 26.25 11.42 22.72
CA ASP A 512 27.43 12.27 22.56
C ASP A 512 27.88 12.45 21.10
N ALA A 513 27.45 11.58 20.19
CA ALA A 513 27.70 11.71 18.76
C ALA A 513 26.47 11.32 17.94
N TRP A 514 26.33 11.90 16.72
CA TRP A 514 25.15 11.69 15.88
C TRP A 514 25.48 11.64 14.39
N ALA A 515 24.71 10.86 13.65
CA ALA A 515 24.61 10.91 12.20
C ALA A 515 23.19 11.31 11.81
N PHE A 516 23.03 12.46 11.17
CA PHE A 516 21.78 12.96 10.60
C PHE A 516 21.74 12.60 9.12
N LEU A 517 20.90 11.67 8.78
CA LEU A 517 20.82 11.08 7.45
C LEU A 517 19.51 11.52 6.80
N PRO A 518 19.54 12.34 5.73
CA PRO A 518 18.32 12.75 5.06
C PRO A 518 17.60 11.54 4.46
N LEU A 519 16.29 11.52 4.59
CA LEU A 519 15.41 10.56 3.97
C LEU A 519 14.88 11.15 2.68
N THR A 520 15.50 10.76 1.58
CA THR A 520 15.19 11.26 0.24
C THR A 520 14.61 10.14 -0.60
N ALA A 521 13.40 10.35 -1.10
CA ALA A 521 12.74 9.45 -2.02
C ALA A 521 12.00 10.28 -3.08
N SER A 522 11.80 9.73 -4.27
CA SER A 522 11.11 10.41 -5.38
C SER A 522 11.65 11.82 -5.71
N GLY A 523 12.94 12.05 -5.41
CA GLY A 523 13.64 13.31 -5.72
C GLY A 523 13.43 14.44 -4.70
N HIS A 524 12.75 14.20 -3.57
CA HIS A 524 12.61 15.17 -2.49
C HIS A 524 13.02 14.58 -1.13
N THR A 525 13.52 15.43 -0.25
CA THR A 525 13.86 15.06 1.12
C THR A 525 12.64 15.34 2.00
N PHE A 526 12.05 14.27 2.54
CA PHE A 526 10.83 14.35 3.33
C PHE A 526 11.04 14.08 4.82
N GLY A 527 12.28 13.82 5.25
CA GLY A 527 12.57 13.53 6.64
C GLY A 527 14.06 13.32 6.93
N VAL A 528 14.35 12.90 8.13
CA VAL A 528 15.71 12.60 8.61
C VAL A 528 15.70 11.38 9.54
N CYS A 529 16.65 10.49 9.33
CA CYS A 529 16.96 9.38 10.23
C CYS A 529 18.19 9.77 11.05
N VAL A 530 18.06 9.84 12.36
CA VAL A 530 19.13 10.20 13.28
C VAL A 530 19.63 8.96 14.00
N ILE A 531 20.88 8.62 13.78
CA ILE A 531 21.55 7.53 14.50
C ILE A 531 22.48 8.15 15.54
N ALA A 532 22.38 7.70 16.78
CA ALA A 532 23.09 8.29 17.91
C ALA A 532 23.94 7.29 18.69
N PHE A 533 25.00 7.80 19.26
CA PHE A 533 26.00 7.07 20.02
C PHE A 533 26.15 7.66 21.42
N ASP A 534 26.34 6.81 22.43
CA ASP A 534 26.50 7.22 23.82
C ASP A 534 27.88 7.84 24.10
N THR A 535 28.81 7.70 23.19
CA THR A 535 30.19 8.23 23.32
C THR A 535 30.61 8.97 22.07
N ALA A 536 31.50 9.95 22.22
CA ALA A 536 32.09 10.65 21.11
C ALA A 536 32.72 9.68 20.10
N ARG A 537 32.41 9.82 18.82
CA ARG A 537 32.80 8.89 17.76
C ARG A 537 33.03 9.57 16.42
N HIS A 538 34.16 9.29 15.83
CA HIS A 538 34.43 9.63 14.44
C HIS A 538 34.09 8.45 13.54
N LEU A 539 33.06 8.59 12.69
CA LEU A 539 32.72 7.60 11.67
C LEU A 539 33.74 7.64 10.52
N THR A 540 34.21 6.46 10.13
CA THR A 540 35.07 6.31 8.97
C THR A 540 34.36 6.65 7.67
N ALA A 541 35.08 6.91 6.58
CA ALA A 541 34.49 7.18 5.27
C ALA A 541 33.62 5.98 4.77
N GLU A 542 34.01 4.76 5.09
CA GLU A 542 33.26 3.55 4.74
C GLU A 542 31.96 3.47 5.53
N GLU A 543 32.00 3.72 6.84
CA GLU A 543 30.81 3.73 7.70
C GLU A 543 29.81 4.81 7.25
N ARG A 544 30.29 6.01 6.92
CA ARG A 544 29.46 7.11 6.40
C ARG A 544 28.78 6.72 5.11
N THR A 545 29.53 6.16 4.15
CA THR A 545 28.96 5.71 2.86
C THR A 545 27.91 4.62 3.06
N LEU A 546 28.14 3.67 3.97
CA LEU A 546 27.19 2.61 4.26
C LEU A 546 25.92 3.18 4.91
N LEU A 547 26.03 4.10 5.86
CA LEU A 547 24.88 4.75 6.49
C LEU A 547 24.05 5.55 5.48
N ILE A 548 24.70 6.26 4.55
CA ILE A 548 24.02 6.98 3.46
C ILE A 548 23.28 6.00 2.55
N THR A 549 23.88 4.86 2.22
CA THR A 549 23.23 3.83 1.41
C THR A 549 22.01 3.25 2.13
N ILE A 550 22.15 2.97 3.42
CA ILE A 550 21.06 2.46 4.26
C ILE A 550 19.95 3.49 4.36
N SER A 551 20.26 4.78 4.54
CA SER A 551 19.22 5.82 4.66
C SER A 551 18.37 5.94 3.40
N ALA A 552 18.93 5.72 2.22
CA ALA A 552 18.17 5.68 0.97
C ALA A 552 17.18 4.49 0.95
N LEU A 553 17.60 3.30 1.40
CA LEU A 553 16.70 2.14 1.51
C LEU A 553 15.58 2.39 2.54
N VAL A 554 15.93 2.96 3.69
CA VAL A 554 14.98 3.34 4.73
C VAL A 554 13.99 4.39 4.22
N ALA A 555 14.47 5.40 3.47
CA ALA A 555 13.62 6.43 2.89
C ALA A 555 12.54 5.83 1.98
N HIS A 556 12.93 4.95 1.06
CA HIS A 556 11.95 4.30 0.17
C HIS A 556 10.97 3.39 0.91
N ALA A 557 11.44 2.66 1.93
CA ALA A 557 10.57 1.81 2.73
C ALA A 557 9.57 2.65 3.56
N LEU A 558 10.05 3.74 4.16
CA LEU A 558 9.22 4.64 4.96
C LEU A 558 8.22 5.42 4.11
N GLU A 559 8.64 5.92 2.93
CA GLU A 559 7.73 6.57 1.98
C GLU A 559 6.59 5.63 1.58
N ARG A 560 6.92 4.37 1.24
CA ARG A 560 5.92 3.35 0.90
C ARG A 560 4.97 3.06 2.06
N ALA A 561 5.52 2.85 3.27
CA ALA A 561 4.72 2.59 4.47
C ALA A 561 3.77 3.76 4.77
N ARG A 562 4.26 4.99 4.72
CA ARG A 562 3.43 6.20 4.94
C ARG A 562 2.37 6.40 3.87
N LEU A 563 2.68 6.11 2.60
CA LEU A 563 1.68 6.15 1.54
C LEU A 563 0.57 5.12 1.78
N TYR A 564 0.95 3.93 2.23
CA TYR A 564 0.00 2.89 2.58
C TYR A 564 -0.85 3.26 3.81
N GLU A 565 -0.22 3.77 4.89
CA GLU A 565 -0.93 4.27 6.08
C GLU A 565 -1.87 5.44 5.74
N ALA A 566 -1.44 6.37 4.89
CA ALA A 566 -2.27 7.49 4.44
C ALA A 566 -3.44 7.04 3.56
N GLU A 567 -3.25 6.02 2.74
CA GLU A 567 -4.32 5.40 1.95
C GLU A 567 -5.36 4.73 2.87
N LEU A 568 -4.89 3.95 3.86
CA LEU A 568 -5.76 3.34 4.88
C LEU A 568 -6.56 4.41 5.63
N THR A 569 -5.89 5.44 6.15
CA THR A 569 -6.57 6.51 6.89
C THR A 569 -7.60 7.25 6.03
N ARG A 570 -7.27 7.54 4.76
CA ARG A 570 -8.23 8.15 3.83
C ARG A 570 -9.42 7.25 3.54
N SER A 571 -9.16 5.96 3.40
CA SER A 571 -10.21 4.96 3.21
C SER A 571 -11.15 4.93 4.42
N GLU A 572 -10.59 4.86 5.63
CA GLU A 572 -11.34 4.91 6.88
C GLU A 572 -12.13 6.22 7.07
N GLU A 573 -11.51 7.37 6.78
CA GLU A 573 -12.17 8.67 6.85
C GLU A 573 -13.34 8.77 5.85
N LEU A 574 -13.18 8.27 4.63
CA LEU A 574 -14.25 8.23 3.63
C LEU A 574 -15.39 7.33 4.08
N GLN A 575 -15.08 6.16 4.60
CA GLN A 575 -16.06 5.22 5.11
C GLN A 575 -16.85 5.80 6.30
N GLN A 576 -16.15 6.39 7.28
CA GLN A 576 -16.80 7.08 8.40
C GLN A 576 -17.64 8.29 7.97
N ALA A 577 -17.26 8.97 6.88
CA ALA A 577 -18.05 10.06 6.34
C ALA A 577 -19.33 9.59 5.62
N LEU A 578 -19.33 8.35 5.09
CA LEU A 578 -20.47 7.76 4.41
C LEU A 578 -21.47 7.07 5.36
N LEU A 579 -21.01 6.61 6.52
CA LEU A 579 -21.86 6.00 7.56
C LEU A 579 -22.42 7.06 8.53
N PRO A 580 -23.49 6.76 9.30
CA PRO A 580 -23.97 7.65 10.34
C PRO A 580 -22.90 7.84 11.42
N ARG A 581 -22.55 9.07 11.74
CA ARG A 581 -21.61 9.36 12.84
C ARG A 581 -22.16 8.93 14.19
N GLU A 582 -23.46 9.16 14.39
CA GLU A 582 -24.24 8.77 15.56
C GLU A 582 -25.63 8.41 15.06
N LEU A 583 -26.20 7.34 15.59
CA LEU A 583 -27.59 7.01 15.34
C LEU A 583 -28.48 7.96 16.15
N PRO A 584 -29.57 8.46 15.57
CA PRO A 584 -30.49 9.32 16.30
C PRO A 584 -31.11 8.58 17.49
N THR A 585 -31.23 9.27 18.61
CA THR A 585 -31.96 8.74 19.76
C THR A 585 -33.46 8.92 19.50
N VAL A 586 -34.20 7.82 19.49
CA VAL A 586 -35.63 7.79 19.24
C VAL A 586 -36.37 7.09 20.39
N PRO A 587 -37.58 7.52 20.73
CA PRO A 587 -38.35 6.86 21.79
C PRO A 587 -38.87 5.47 21.38
N GLU A 588 -38.98 5.20 20.10
CA GLU A 588 -39.52 3.95 19.51
C GLU A 588 -38.57 2.76 19.63
N ALA A 589 -37.25 3.04 19.73
CA ALA A 589 -36.25 2.01 19.82
C ALA A 589 -34.95 2.48 20.48
N THR A 590 -34.32 1.59 21.24
CA THR A 590 -32.92 1.75 21.64
C THR A 590 -32.09 0.94 20.68
N VAL A 591 -31.14 1.61 20.01
CA VAL A 591 -30.41 1.00 18.89
C VAL A 591 -28.91 1.12 19.09
N THR A 592 -28.20 0.07 18.73
CA THR A 592 -26.75 0.08 18.63
C THR A 592 -26.30 -0.61 17.34
N ALA A 593 -25.16 -0.23 16.82
CA ALA A 593 -24.62 -0.77 15.59
C ALA A 593 -23.12 -1.00 15.67
N ARG A 594 -22.64 -1.95 14.84
CA ARG A 594 -21.21 -2.18 14.58
C ARG A 594 -20.99 -2.27 13.09
N TYR A 595 -19.89 -1.69 12.67
CA TYR A 595 -19.36 -1.86 11.32
C TYR A 595 -17.94 -2.38 11.41
N LEU A 596 -17.65 -3.44 10.67
CA LEU A 596 -16.36 -4.10 10.64
C LEU A 596 -15.92 -4.20 9.18
N PRO A 597 -14.92 -3.41 8.77
CA PRO A 597 -14.43 -3.45 7.40
C PRO A 597 -13.70 -4.74 7.08
N ALA A 598 -13.75 -5.17 5.81
CA ALA A 598 -13.04 -6.33 5.31
C ALA A 598 -11.53 -6.12 5.30
N GLY A 599 -10.78 -7.11 5.75
CA GLY A 599 -9.36 -7.32 5.48
C GLY A 599 -8.35 -6.28 5.96
N GLU A 600 -7.07 -6.51 5.57
CA GLU A 600 -5.94 -5.60 5.73
C GLU A 600 -5.79 -4.63 4.55
N THR A 601 -6.74 -4.59 3.61
CA THR A 601 -6.67 -3.77 2.40
C THR A 601 -7.40 -2.45 2.59
N SER A 602 -6.90 -1.38 1.96
CA SER A 602 -7.45 -0.01 1.99
C SER A 602 -8.79 0.16 1.26
N ASP A 603 -9.55 -0.91 1.07
CA ASP A 603 -10.80 -0.86 0.34
C ASP A 603 -11.94 -0.38 1.24
N VAL A 604 -12.69 0.61 0.76
CA VAL A 604 -13.90 1.11 1.42
C VAL A 604 -15.03 0.13 1.15
N GLY A 605 -15.80 -0.19 2.19
CA GLY A 605 -16.87 -1.18 2.10
C GLY A 605 -18.14 -0.72 1.40
N GLY A 606 -18.90 -1.71 0.94
CA GLY A 606 -20.21 -1.56 0.32
C GLY A 606 -21.39 -1.58 1.30
N ASP A 607 -21.17 -2.04 2.52
CA ASP A 607 -22.17 -2.22 3.55
C ASP A 607 -22.62 -0.91 4.18
N TRP A 608 -23.88 -0.82 4.56
CA TRP A 608 -24.39 0.29 5.36
C TRP A 608 -25.51 -0.13 6.29
N TYR A 609 -25.72 0.68 7.31
CA TYR A 609 -26.92 0.65 8.17
C TYR A 609 -27.44 2.06 8.37
N ASP A 610 -28.73 2.19 8.72
CA ASP A 610 -29.32 3.48 9.08
C ASP A 610 -30.49 3.30 10.03
N LEU A 611 -30.75 4.35 10.80
CA LEU A 611 -31.94 4.52 11.63
C LEU A 611 -32.60 5.83 11.24
N ILE A 612 -33.79 5.76 10.70
CA ILE A 612 -34.49 6.94 10.18
C ILE A 612 -35.74 7.21 11.02
N PRO A 613 -35.73 8.28 11.84
CA PRO A 613 -36.90 8.70 12.55
C PRO A 613 -37.99 9.19 11.58
N LEU A 614 -39.16 8.63 11.72
CA LEU A 614 -40.34 9.03 10.95
C LEU A 614 -41.36 9.68 11.87
N SER A 615 -42.51 10.04 11.31
CA SER A 615 -43.57 10.66 12.08
C SER A 615 -44.43 9.68 12.87
N ALA A 616 -45.17 10.16 13.81
CA ALA A 616 -46.26 9.46 14.49
C ALA A 616 -45.86 8.12 15.16
N GLY A 617 -44.66 8.08 15.73
CA GLY A 617 -44.15 6.88 16.43
C GLY A 617 -43.64 5.78 15.53
N GLN A 618 -43.31 6.13 14.29
CA GLN A 618 -42.69 5.23 13.34
C GLN A 618 -41.18 5.43 13.24
N VAL A 619 -40.45 4.36 13.02
CA VAL A 619 -39.01 4.38 12.77
C VAL A 619 -38.64 3.34 11.71
N ALA A 620 -37.79 3.73 10.80
CA ALA A 620 -37.25 2.79 9.83
C ALA A 620 -35.84 2.33 10.23
N LEU A 621 -35.62 1.03 10.24
CA LEU A 621 -34.33 0.37 10.42
C LEU A 621 -33.91 -0.22 9.09
N VAL A 622 -32.68 0.02 8.73
CA VAL A 622 -32.16 -0.34 7.41
C VAL A 622 -30.78 -0.98 7.54
N VAL A 623 -30.56 -1.99 6.75
CA VAL A 623 -29.23 -2.54 6.47
C VAL A 623 -29.17 -2.91 5.00
N GLY A 624 -28.01 -2.78 4.39
CA GLY A 624 -27.83 -3.16 3.01
C GLY A 624 -26.35 -3.33 2.66
N ASP A 625 -26.13 -3.86 1.49
CA ASP A 625 -24.81 -4.17 0.97
C ASP A 625 -24.76 -3.96 -0.54
N VAL A 626 -23.74 -3.28 -1.05
CA VAL A 626 -23.47 -3.10 -2.48
C VAL A 626 -22.47 -4.15 -2.93
N MET A 627 -22.85 -4.97 -3.89
CA MET A 627 -22.02 -6.07 -4.38
C MET A 627 -20.63 -5.60 -4.81
N GLY A 628 -19.57 -6.14 -4.17
CA GLY A 628 -18.17 -5.81 -4.40
C GLY A 628 -17.62 -4.85 -3.34
N HIS A 629 -16.34 -4.51 -3.44
CA HIS A 629 -15.63 -3.65 -2.50
C HIS A 629 -14.82 -2.59 -3.25
N GLY A 630 -14.61 -1.44 -2.61
CA GLY A 630 -13.82 -0.35 -3.13
C GLY A 630 -14.55 0.98 -3.20
N LEU A 631 -13.87 2.00 -3.70
CA LEU A 631 -14.37 3.38 -3.72
C LEU A 631 -15.64 3.56 -4.58
N SER A 632 -15.82 2.78 -5.64
CA SER A 632 -17.00 2.81 -6.51
C SER A 632 -18.24 2.31 -5.78
N GLU A 633 -18.09 1.20 -5.06
CA GLU A 633 -19.13 0.53 -4.27
C GLU A 633 -19.54 1.39 -3.08
N ALA A 634 -18.56 1.97 -2.37
CA ALA A 634 -18.82 2.92 -1.30
C ALA A 634 -19.54 4.20 -1.79
N ALA A 635 -19.16 4.73 -2.95
CA ALA A 635 -19.88 5.86 -3.55
C ALA A 635 -21.32 5.49 -3.93
N THR A 636 -21.56 4.27 -4.38
CA THR A 636 -22.88 3.72 -4.67
C THR A 636 -23.69 3.56 -3.38
N MET A 637 -23.10 2.98 -2.34
CA MET A 637 -23.67 2.86 -1.00
C MET A 637 -24.12 4.23 -0.46
N GLY A 638 -23.23 5.25 -0.52
CA GLY A 638 -23.57 6.60 -0.07
C GLY A 638 -24.74 7.24 -0.83
N ARG A 639 -24.85 6.95 -2.15
CA ARG A 639 -26.02 7.38 -2.97
C ARG A 639 -27.30 6.67 -2.55
N LEU A 640 -27.24 5.35 -2.38
CA LEU A 640 -28.40 4.53 -1.99
C LEU A 640 -28.87 4.94 -0.60
N ARG A 641 -27.99 5.09 0.37
CA ARG A 641 -28.29 5.52 1.72
C ARG A 641 -28.94 6.91 1.72
N THR A 642 -28.37 7.88 1.00
CA THR A 642 -28.93 9.24 0.90
C THR A 642 -30.31 9.24 0.23
N ALA A 643 -30.47 8.48 -0.86
CA ALA A 643 -31.74 8.35 -1.55
C ALA A 643 -32.79 7.71 -0.64
N LEU A 644 -32.43 6.63 0.04
CA LEU A 644 -33.28 5.92 0.97
C LEU A 644 -33.76 6.83 2.10
N HIS A 645 -32.83 7.55 2.75
CA HIS A 645 -33.15 8.52 3.80
C HIS A 645 -34.12 9.61 3.28
N THR A 646 -33.89 10.11 2.07
CA THR A 646 -34.75 11.12 1.46
C THR A 646 -36.14 10.57 1.14
N LEU A 647 -36.23 9.35 0.58
CA LEU A 647 -37.50 8.71 0.25
C LEU A 647 -38.27 8.31 1.49
N ALA A 648 -37.60 7.80 2.53
CA ALA A 648 -38.19 7.51 3.81
C ALA A 648 -38.77 8.79 4.50
N ALA A 649 -38.01 9.90 4.45
CA ALA A 649 -38.49 11.18 4.95
C ALA A 649 -39.73 11.75 4.20
N LEU A 650 -39.97 11.28 2.99
CA LEU A 650 -41.22 11.56 2.25
C LEU A 650 -42.35 10.62 2.65
N GLU A 651 -42.11 9.69 3.56
CA GLU A 651 -43.06 8.68 4.06
C GLU A 651 -43.73 7.88 2.95
N LEU A 652 -42.93 7.51 1.92
CA LEU A 652 -43.40 6.62 0.88
C LEU A 652 -43.56 5.20 1.45
N PRO A 653 -44.47 4.38 0.90
CA PRO A 653 -44.56 2.96 1.23
C PRO A 653 -43.23 2.22 1.00
N PRO A 654 -42.88 1.22 1.85
CA PRO A 654 -41.63 0.51 1.75
C PRO A 654 -41.35 -0.14 0.37
N ASP A 655 -42.38 -0.64 -0.32
CA ASP A 655 -42.30 -1.22 -1.67
C ASP A 655 -41.98 -0.15 -2.74
N GLU A 656 -42.54 1.05 -2.62
CA GLU A 656 -42.23 2.17 -3.51
C GLU A 656 -40.79 2.67 -3.29
N ILE A 657 -40.35 2.76 -2.02
CA ILE A 657 -38.96 3.10 -1.68
C ILE A 657 -37.99 2.12 -2.36
N MET A 658 -38.24 0.82 -2.23
CA MET A 658 -37.43 -0.21 -2.88
C MET A 658 -37.46 -0.13 -4.41
N GLY A 659 -38.61 0.21 -4.96
CA GLY A 659 -38.77 0.45 -6.40
C GLY A 659 -37.88 1.58 -6.89
N HIS A 660 -37.86 2.72 -6.19
CA HIS A 660 -37.01 3.83 -6.52
C HIS A 660 -35.52 3.52 -6.34
N LEU A 661 -35.13 2.79 -5.30
CA LEU A 661 -33.74 2.35 -5.11
C LEU A 661 -33.31 1.40 -6.22
N ASN A 662 -34.20 0.48 -6.64
CA ASN A 662 -33.93 -0.43 -7.75
C ASN A 662 -33.68 0.33 -9.06
N ASP A 663 -34.46 1.39 -9.34
CA ASP A 663 -34.26 2.24 -10.50
C ASP A 663 -32.92 2.98 -10.45
N ILE A 664 -32.52 3.44 -9.26
CA ILE A 664 -31.22 4.09 -9.05
C ILE A 664 -30.09 3.10 -9.35
N VAL A 665 -30.13 1.87 -8.80
CA VAL A 665 -29.12 0.85 -9.03
C VAL A 665 -29.08 0.44 -10.50
N GLY A 666 -30.25 0.21 -11.13
CA GLY A 666 -30.34 -0.10 -12.55
C GLY A 666 -29.77 0.98 -13.47
N GLY A 667 -29.78 2.24 -13.02
CA GLY A 667 -29.19 3.38 -13.71
C GLY A 667 -27.66 3.46 -13.61
N LEU A 668 -27.02 2.69 -12.71
CA LEU A 668 -25.57 2.72 -12.49
C LEU A 668 -24.80 1.80 -13.48
N GLY A 669 -25.46 0.83 -14.11
CA GLY A 669 -24.84 -0.06 -15.11
C GLY A 669 -25.38 -1.49 -15.06
N GLU A 670 -25.05 -2.29 -16.08
CA GLU A 670 -25.57 -3.66 -16.24
C GLU A 670 -25.12 -4.66 -15.16
N HIS A 671 -24.14 -4.30 -14.33
CA HIS A 671 -23.56 -5.17 -13.29
C HIS A 671 -23.60 -4.56 -11.89
N ALA A 672 -24.35 -3.48 -11.70
CA ALA A 672 -24.55 -2.90 -10.39
C ALA A 672 -25.72 -3.60 -9.68
N TYR A 673 -25.45 -4.21 -8.54
CA TYR A 673 -26.45 -4.85 -7.69
C TYR A 673 -26.23 -4.43 -6.24
N ALA A 674 -27.31 -4.39 -5.48
CA ALA A 674 -27.22 -4.18 -4.05
C ALA A 674 -28.29 -5.02 -3.32
N THR A 675 -27.99 -5.44 -2.11
CA THR A 675 -28.96 -6.03 -1.21
C THR A 675 -29.44 -5.02 -0.22
N CYS A 676 -30.70 -5.09 0.19
CA CYS A 676 -31.26 -4.18 1.19
C CYS A 676 -32.43 -4.82 1.96
N LEU A 677 -32.43 -4.61 3.27
CA LEU A 677 -33.54 -4.89 4.15
C LEU A 677 -34.01 -3.57 4.78
N TYR A 678 -35.26 -3.23 4.54
CA TYR A 678 -35.93 -2.06 5.13
C TYR A 678 -37.04 -2.53 6.04
N ALA A 679 -37.00 -2.17 7.30
CA ALA A 679 -37.99 -2.52 8.32
C ALA A 679 -38.61 -1.24 8.89
N LEU A 680 -39.87 -1.00 8.58
CA LEU A 680 -40.67 0.10 9.12
C LEU A 680 -41.43 -0.37 10.36
N TYR A 681 -41.02 0.08 11.51
CA TYR A 681 -41.65 -0.26 12.78
C TYR A 681 -42.61 0.85 13.25
N ASP A 682 -43.80 0.51 13.60
CA ASP A 682 -44.79 1.40 14.25
C ASP A 682 -44.91 1.05 15.75
N SER A 683 -44.45 1.94 16.59
CA SER A 683 -44.42 1.71 18.04
C SER A 683 -45.79 1.79 18.67
N THR A 684 -46.81 2.27 17.94
CA THR A 684 -48.15 2.47 18.48
C THR A 684 -49.00 1.19 18.50
N ASP A 685 -48.68 0.26 17.60
CA ASP A 685 -49.39 -1.05 17.52
C ASP A 685 -48.43 -2.25 17.47
N GLY A 686 -47.13 -2.01 17.37
CA GLY A 686 -46.09 -3.00 17.30
C GLY A 686 -46.01 -3.67 15.95
N SER A 687 -46.62 -3.12 14.92
CA SER A 687 -46.48 -3.64 13.56
C SER A 687 -45.13 -3.29 12.98
N CYS A 688 -44.59 -4.21 12.20
CA CYS A 688 -43.33 -4.01 11.48
C CYS A 688 -43.51 -4.46 10.04
N THR A 689 -43.51 -3.50 9.11
CA THR A 689 -43.59 -3.80 7.68
C THR A 689 -42.17 -3.89 7.12
N MET A 690 -41.85 -5.04 6.54
CA MET A 690 -40.52 -5.34 6.03
C MET A 690 -40.50 -5.57 4.53
N VAL A 691 -39.48 -5.08 3.86
CA VAL A 691 -39.11 -5.42 2.46
C VAL A 691 -37.67 -5.86 2.41
N ARG A 692 -37.46 -7.01 1.78
CA ARG A 692 -36.14 -7.63 1.65
C ARG A 692 -35.79 -7.81 0.17
N ALA A 693 -34.77 -7.10 -0.31
CA ALA A 693 -34.27 -7.19 -1.67
C ALA A 693 -32.92 -7.92 -1.67
N GLY A 694 -32.94 -9.25 -1.88
CA GLY A 694 -31.73 -10.09 -1.92
C GLY A 694 -30.95 -10.24 -0.62
N HIS A 695 -31.36 -9.57 0.46
CA HIS A 695 -30.65 -9.47 1.72
C HIS A 695 -30.93 -10.66 2.67
N PRO A 696 -30.04 -11.03 3.62
CA PRO A 696 -30.36 -12.02 4.66
C PRO A 696 -31.61 -11.68 5.47
N PRO A 697 -32.36 -12.67 5.99
CA PRO A 697 -33.52 -12.40 6.82
C PRO A 697 -33.11 -11.82 8.18
N PRO A 698 -33.91 -10.92 8.79
CA PRO A 698 -33.63 -10.41 10.11
C PRO A 698 -33.83 -11.50 11.18
N LEU A 699 -33.12 -11.35 12.32
CA LEU A 699 -33.37 -12.20 13.47
C LEU A 699 -34.23 -11.42 14.48
N VAL A 700 -35.27 -12.07 15.00
CA VAL A 700 -36.11 -11.54 16.09
C VAL A 700 -35.84 -12.32 17.37
N VAL A 701 -35.47 -11.61 18.43
CA VAL A 701 -35.40 -12.15 19.79
C VAL A 701 -36.58 -11.63 20.59
N ARG A 702 -37.43 -12.52 21.02
CA ARG A 702 -38.62 -12.16 21.80
C ARG A 702 -38.29 -11.87 23.27
N PRO A 703 -39.14 -11.19 24.02
CA PRO A 703 -38.87 -10.90 25.43
C PRO A 703 -38.66 -12.14 26.31
N ASP A 704 -39.17 -13.30 25.87
CA ASP A 704 -38.95 -14.59 26.55
C ASP A 704 -37.58 -15.21 26.24
N GLY A 705 -36.74 -14.53 25.42
CA GLY A 705 -35.43 -15.00 24.99
C GLY A 705 -35.46 -15.99 23.83
N SER A 706 -36.63 -16.29 23.26
CA SER A 706 -36.71 -17.14 22.08
C SER A 706 -36.30 -16.37 20.81
N THR A 707 -35.51 -17.04 19.98
CA THR A 707 -35.00 -16.51 18.71
C THR A 707 -35.71 -17.15 17.53
N HIS A 708 -36.02 -16.41 16.49
CA HIS A 708 -36.52 -16.93 15.24
C HIS A 708 -36.24 -15.99 14.06
N PHE A 709 -36.07 -16.57 12.88
CA PHE A 709 -36.03 -15.82 11.63
C PHE A 709 -37.43 -15.78 11.04
N PRO A 710 -38.08 -14.62 10.95
CA PRO A 710 -39.42 -14.52 10.38
C PRO A 710 -39.37 -14.81 8.87
N GLU A 711 -40.47 -15.39 8.37
CA GLU A 711 -40.67 -15.59 6.94
C GLU A 711 -40.99 -14.24 6.27
N VAL A 712 -39.94 -13.53 5.82
CA VAL A 712 -40.07 -12.30 5.05
C VAL A 712 -40.01 -12.62 3.56
N ALA A 713 -40.93 -12.05 2.78
CA ALA A 713 -40.97 -12.20 1.33
C ALA A 713 -39.59 -11.97 0.68
N VAL A 714 -39.20 -12.85 -0.22
CA VAL A 714 -37.90 -12.79 -0.90
C VAL A 714 -38.08 -12.10 -2.24
N ASN A 715 -37.57 -10.88 -2.35
CA ASN A 715 -37.47 -10.19 -3.62
C ASN A 715 -36.04 -10.32 -4.16
N PRO A 716 -35.83 -10.24 -5.48
CA PRO A 716 -34.48 -10.18 -6.07
C PRO A 716 -33.70 -8.95 -5.56
N PRO A 717 -32.36 -8.98 -5.63
CA PRO A 717 -31.53 -7.82 -5.31
C PRO A 717 -31.91 -6.57 -6.13
N LEU A 718 -31.63 -5.40 -5.58
CA LEU A 718 -31.78 -4.13 -6.29
C LEU A 718 -30.88 -4.13 -7.55
N GLY A 719 -31.42 -3.63 -8.65
CA GLY A 719 -30.78 -3.70 -9.97
C GLY A 719 -31.16 -4.92 -10.80
N ALA A 720 -31.65 -6.01 -10.15
CA ALA A 720 -32.15 -7.21 -10.80
C ALA A 720 -33.67 -7.39 -10.66
N ALA A 721 -34.31 -6.61 -9.79
CA ALA A 721 -35.73 -6.74 -9.47
C ALA A 721 -36.63 -6.06 -10.52
N PHE A 722 -37.83 -6.60 -10.63
CA PHE A 722 -38.94 -5.99 -11.37
C PHE A 722 -40.04 -5.62 -10.37
N PRO A 723 -40.35 -4.33 -10.17
CA PRO A 723 -41.43 -3.92 -9.27
C PRO A 723 -42.79 -4.51 -9.66
N PRO A 724 -43.74 -4.69 -8.71
CA PRO A 724 -43.68 -4.26 -7.32
C PRO A 724 -42.90 -5.21 -6.42
N PHE A 725 -42.31 -4.68 -5.35
CA PHE A 725 -41.70 -5.48 -4.29
C PHE A 725 -42.78 -6.01 -3.36
N GLU A 726 -42.63 -7.26 -2.93
CA GLU A 726 -43.53 -7.86 -1.93
C GLU A 726 -43.09 -7.42 -0.54
N THR A 727 -44.05 -6.94 0.26
CA THR A 727 -43.86 -6.56 1.68
C THR A 727 -44.37 -7.69 2.60
N THR A 728 -43.83 -7.72 3.80
CA THR A 728 -44.30 -8.61 4.87
C THR A 728 -44.58 -7.81 6.12
N GLU A 729 -45.76 -7.95 6.70
CA GLU A 729 -46.11 -7.32 7.95
C GLU A 729 -46.03 -8.33 9.10
N LEU A 730 -45.33 -7.95 10.17
CA LEU A 730 -45.12 -8.75 11.38
C LEU A 730 -45.60 -7.98 12.60
N GLN A 731 -46.08 -8.70 13.60
CA GLN A 731 -46.39 -8.15 14.92
C GLN A 731 -45.23 -8.50 15.86
N LEU A 732 -44.54 -7.48 16.34
CA LEU A 732 -43.40 -7.61 17.23
C LEU A 732 -43.81 -7.17 18.65
N PRO A 733 -43.66 -8.06 19.65
CA PRO A 733 -43.91 -7.68 21.05
C PRO A 733 -42.98 -6.55 21.51
N ALA A 734 -43.47 -5.70 22.44
CA ALA A 734 -42.59 -4.72 23.10
C ALA A 734 -41.38 -5.41 23.71
N GLU A 735 -40.26 -4.69 23.76
CA GLU A 735 -38.97 -5.17 24.27
C GLU A 735 -38.35 -6.34 23.46
N SER A 736 -38.86 -6.63 22.27
CA SER A 736 -38.20 -7.56 21.35
C SER A 736 -36.93 -6.91 20.80
N LEU A 737 -35.91 -7.75 20.52
CA LEU A 737 -34.75 -7.29 19.73
C LEU A 737 -34.99 -7.63 18.27
N LEU A 738 -34.87 -6.65 17.42
CA LEU A 738 -34.78 -6.81 15.97
C LEU A 738 -33.32 -6.64 15.56
N VAL A 739 -32.77 -7.68 14.94
CA VAL A 739 -31.36 -7.77 14.57
C VAL A 739 -31.24 -7.84 13.06
N LEU A 740 -30.65 -6.80 12.48
CA LEU A 740 -30.34 -6.72 11.06
C LEU A 740 -28.83 -6.81 10.88
N TYR A 741 -28.40 -7.51 9.85
CA TYR A 741 -26.98 -7.78 9.62
C TYR A 741 -26.72 -8.09 8.13
N THR A 742 -25.52 -7.81 7.67
CA THR A 742 -25.05 -8.21 6.34
C THR A 742 -24.45 -9.61 6.36
N ASP A 743 -24.29 -10.19 5.19
CA ASP A 743 -23.80 -11.57 5.05
C ASP A 743 -22.37 -11.75 5.55
N GLY A 744 -21.48 -10.73 5.43
CA GLY A 744 -20.13 -10.78 5.98
C GLY A 744 -20.04 -11.04 7.49
N LEU A 745 -21.13 -10.80 8.26
CA LEU A 745 -21.19 -11.19 9.67
C LEU A 745 -21.38 -12.70 9.85
N VAL A 746 -22.17 -13.33 9.00
CA VAL A 746 -22.63 -14.73 9.15
C VAL A 746 -21.96 -15.67 8.16
N GLU A 747 -21.42 -15.19 7.06
CA GLU A 747 -20.72 -15.95 6.04
C GLU A 747 -19.19 -15.74 6.10
N SER A 748 -18.44 -16.76 5.78
CA SER A 748 -16.99 -16.69 5.64
C SER A 748 -16.49 -17.85 4.77
N PRO A 749 -15.26 -17.86 4.26
CA PRO A 749 -14.71 -18.99 3.51
C PRO A 749 -14.75 -20.34 4.24
N GLN A 750 -14.92 -20.34 5.58
CA GLN A 750 -14.96 -21.53 6.42
C GLN A 750 -16.33 -21.82 7.02
N ARG A 751 -17.33 -20.94 6.80
CA ARG A 751 -18.65 -21.01 7.43
C ARG A 751 -19.74 -20.60 6.45
N GLU A 752 -20.64 -21.53 6.15
CA GLU A 752 -21.83 -21.26 5.32
C GLU A 752 -22.84 -20.34 6.06
N ILE A 753 -23.56 -19.52 5.33
CA ILE A 753 -24.49 -18.52 5.85
C ILE A 753 -25.52 -19.12 6.85
N ASP A 754 -26.07 -20.29 6.57
CA ASP A 754 -27.04 -20.96 7.45
C ASP A 754 -26.43 -21.32 8.82
N GLN A 755 -25.16 -21.71 8.84
CA GLN A 755 -24.43 -22.03 10.08
C GLN A 755 -24.17 -20.76 10.88
N GLY A 756 -23.81 -19.68 10.21
CA GLY A 756 -23.59 -18.38 10.84
C GLY A 756 -24.87 -17.79 11.43
N MET A 757 -25.98 -17.89 10.71
CA MET A 757 -27.30 -17.51 11.19
C MET A 757 -27.71 -18.31 12.43
N ALA A 758 -27.52 -19.62 12.41
CA ALA A 758 -27.81 -20.47 13.57
C ALA A 758 -26.93 -20.09 14.79
N GLN A 759 -25.67 -19.75 14.56
CA GLN A 759 -24.75 -19.30 15.61
C GLN A 759 -25.16 -17.91 16.15
N LEU A 760 -25.56 -16.97 15.29
CA LEU A 760 -26.09 -15.67 15.68
C LEU A 760 -27.32 -15.85 16.59
N ALA A 761 -28.28 -16.68 16.18
CA ALA A 761 -29.45 -16.99 16.97
C ALA A 761 -29.11 -17.63 18.33
N ALA A 762 -28.07 -18.49 18.36
CA ALA A 762 -27.63 -19.12 19.62
C ALA A 762 -26.94 -18.11 20.56
N LEU A 763 -26.18 -17.16 20.05
CA LEU A 763 -25.51 -16.11 20.83
C LEU A 763 -26.51 -15.15 21.46
N LEU A 764 -27.59 -14.84 20.76
CA LEU A 764 -28.63 -13.91 21.23
C LEU A 764 -29.76 -14.62 22.00
N GLY A 765 -29.79 -15.95 21.97
CA GLY A 765 -30.78 -16.72 22.70
C GLY A 765 -30.68 -16.53 24.23
N GLY A 766 -31.76 -16.08 24.85
CA GLY A 766 -31.82 -15.76 26.29
C GLY A 766 -31.37 -14.35 26.69
N GLU A 767 -30.85 -13.56 25.77
CA GLU A 767 -30.26 -12.23 26.04
C GLU A 767 -31.25 -11.05 25.83
N ALA A 768 -32.52 -11.31 25.56
CA ALA A 768 -33.53 -10.26 25.39
C ALA A 768 -33.60 -9.28 26.59
N GLY A 769 -33.32 -9.77 27.80
CA GLY A 769 -33.30 -8.97 29.04
C GLY A 769 -31.96 -8.25 29.31
N SER A 770 -30.94 -8.36 28.45
CA SER A 770 -29.66 -7.66 28.64
C SER A 770 -29.89 -6.15 28.62
N PRO A 771 -29.49 -5.40 29.64
CA PRO A 771 -29.73 -3.97 29.69
C PRO A 771 -28.85 -3.17 28.72
N ASP A 772 -27.71 -3.75 28.31
CA ASP A 772 -26.70 -3.06 27.52
C ASP A 772 -26.55 -3.72 26.13
N LEU A 773 -27.03 -3.02 25.10
CA LEU A 773 -26.93 -3.46 23.71
C LEU A 773 -25.49 -3.36 23.15
N GLU A 774 -24.65 -2.49 23.71
CA GLU A 774 -23.26 -2.35 23.31
C GLU A 774 -22.49 -3.65 23.63
N VAL A 775 -22.66 -4.13 24.88
CA VAL A 775 -22.06 -5.41 25.30
C VAL A 775 -22.57 -6.59 24.45
N LEU A 776 -23.86 -6.52 24.05
CA LEU A 776 -24.45 -7.56 23.22
C LEU A 776 -23.86 -7.57 21.81
N CYS A 777 -23.71 -6.41 21.18
CA CYS A 777 -23.03 -6.26 19.91
C CYS A 777 -21.59 -6.77 19.96
N ASP A 778 -20.82 -6.40 20.97
CA ASP A 778 -19.44 -6.85 21.14
C ASP A 778 -19.37 -8.37 21.35
N SER A 779 -20.32 -8.95 22.07
CA SER A 779 -20.41 -10.41 22.25
C SER A 779 -20.69 -11.14 20.95
N VAL A 780 -21.62 -10.61 20.14
CA VAL A 780 -21.99 -11.17 18.83
C VAL A 780 -20.80 -11.10 17.87
N THR A 781 -20.15 -9.94 17.77
CA THR A 781 -18.99 -9.75 16.89
C THR A 781 -17.82 -10.64 17.29
N ALA A 782 -17.49 -10.71 18.58
CA ALA A 782 -16.44 -11.60 19.09
C ALA A 782 -16.77 -13.10 18.88
N GLY A 783 -18.05 -13.47 18.97
CA GLY A 783 -18.49 -14.85 18.81
C GLY A 783 -18.53 -15.32 17.36
N LEU A 784 -18.88 -14.45 16.42
CA LEU A 784 -19.00 -14.77 15.00
C LEU A 784 -17.69 -14.52 14.23
N LEU A 785 -16.88 -13.57 14.67
CA LEU A 785 -15.64 -13.15 14.00
C LEU A 785 -14.42 -13.28 14.95
N PRO A 786 -14.09 -14.50 15.41
CA PRO A 786 -13.00 -14.69 16.36
C PRO A 786 -11.63 -14.45 15.72
N GLY A 787 -11.09 -13.23 15.86
CA GLY A 787 -9.67 -12.96 15.73
C GLY A 787 -9.09 -12.92 14.33
N GLY A 788 -9.42 -11.90 13.55
CA GLY A 788 -8.76 -11.61 12.30
C GLY A 788 -9.58 -10.70 11.38
N PRO A 789 -8.99 -10.18 10.32
CA PRO A 789 -9.71 -9.43 9.31
C PRO A 789 -10.83 -10.29 8.70
N THR A 790 -12.00 -9.69 8.54
CA THR A 790 -13.14 -10.31 7.88
C THR A 790 -12.88 -10.48 6.39
N ALA A 791 -13.47 -11.53 5.78
CA ALA A 791 -13.33 -11.76 4.34
C ALA A 791 -14.18 -10.77 3.53
N ASP A 792 -15.23 -10.23 4.14
CA ASP A 792 -16.13 -9.23 3.60
C ASP A 792 -16.50 -8.23 4.68
N ASP A 793 -17.03 -7.08 4.28
CA ASP A 793 -17.55 -6.09 5.22
C ASP A 793 -18.69 -6.69 6.04
N ALA A 794 -18.81 -6.27 7.29
CA ALA A 794 -19.88 -6.73 8.15
C ALA A 794 -20.54 -5.56 8.88
N ALA A 795 -21.84 -5.42 8.68
CA ALA A 795 -22.68 -4.49 9.43
C ALA A 795 -23.64 -5.26 10.35
N LEU A 796 -23.79 -4.75 11.57
CA LEU A 796 -24.72 -5.28 12.55
C LEU A 796 -25.51 -4.11 13.16
N LEU A 797 -26.83 -4.20 13.17
CA LEU A 797 -27.73 -3.26 13.79
C LEU A 797 -28.67 -4.03 14.73
N ILE A 798 -28.61 -3.74 16.03
CA ILE A 798 -29.50 -4.34 17.03
C ILE A 798 -30.41 -3.24 17.58
N ALA A 799 -31.69 -3.43 17.45
CA ALA A 799 -32.71 -2.53 17.94
C ALA A 799 -33.60 -3.21 18.98
N ARG A 800 -33.69 -2.64 20.19
CA ARG A 800 -34.70 -2.99 21.16
C ARG A 800 -35.92 -2.13 20.89
N LEU A 801 -37.04 -2.75 20.56
CA LEU A 801 -38.26 -2.08 20.16
C LEU A 801 -39.11 -1.72 21.36
N HIS A 802 -39.52 -0.47 21.42
CA HIS A 802 -40.38 0.02 22.48
C HIS A 802 -41.79 0.29 21.95
N HIS A 803 -42.80 -0.08 22.69
CA HIS A 803 -44.18 0.31 22.40
C HIS A 803 -44.50 1.63 23.12
N VAL A 804 -45.19 2.48 22.42
CA VAL A 804 -45.81 3.64 23.03
C VAL A 804 -46.93 3.18 23.98
N ALA A 805 -46.91 3.67 25.19
CA ALA A 805 -47.95 3.28 26.16
C ALA A 805 -49.33 3.73 25.68
N ASP A 806 -50.39 2.89 25.85
CA ASP A 806 -51.77 3.19 25.46
C ASP A 806 -52.27 4.55 25.98
N ARG A 807 -51.78 4.99 27.12
CA ARG A 807 -52.11 6.31 27.70
C ARG A 807 -51.54 7.49 26.89
N GLN A 808 -50.59 7.25 26.03
CA GLN A 808 -49.91 8.26 25.20
C GLN A 808 -50.52 8.34 23.79
N VAL A 809 -51.44 7.43 23.44
CA VAL A 809 -52.14 7.39 22.16
C VAL A 809 -53.63 7.60 22.41
N ALA A 810 -54.25 8.39 21.57
CA ALA A 810 -55.71 8.53 21.61
C ALA A 810 -56.27 8.70 20.20
N SER A 811 -57.23 7.87 19.83
CA SER A 811 -57.80 7.83 18.49
C SER A 811 -59.31 7.91 18.52
N TRP A 812 -59.89 8.60 17.57
CA TRP A 812 -61.36 8.77 17.44
C TRP A 812 -61.76 8.70 15.98
N ALA A 813 -62.90 8.03 15.71
CA ALA A 813 -63.59 8.15 14.46
C ALA A 813 -64.50 9.41 14.53
N LEU A 814 -64.33 10.32 13.59
CA LEU A 814 -65.13 11.56 13.53
C LEU A 814 -66.28 11.39 12.52
N PRO A 815 -67.36 12.16 12.69
CA PRO A 815 -68.50 12.15 11.75
C PRO A 815 -68.07 12.73 10.38
N GLU A 816 -68.73 12.30 9.30
CA GLU A 816 -68.41 12.77 7.93
C GLU A 816 -69.00 14.13 7.58
N GLY A 817 -69.27 14.97 8.55
CA GLY A 817 -69.95 16.26 8.35
C GLY A 817 -69.22 17.47 8.94
N PRO A 818 -69.79 18.66 8.76
CA PRO A 818 -69.17 19.89 9.28
C PRO A 818 -68.94 19.89 10.80
N GLU A 819 -69.68 19.08 11.55
CA GLU A 819 -69.57 18.87 12.99
C GLU A 819 -68.23 18.20 13.37
N ALA A 820 -67.60 17.46 12.47
CA ALA A 820 -66.32 16.76 12.72
C ALA A 820 -65.23 17.72 13.27
N ALA A 821 -65.07 18.91 12.70
CA ALA A 821 -64.11 19.87 13.18
C ALA A 821 -64.39 20.35 14.61
N GLY A 822 -65.68 20.43 14.98
CA GLY A 822 -66.08 20.78 16.37
C GLY A 822 -65.78 19.64 17.34
N GLU A 823 -66.02 18.40 16.94
CA GLU A 823 -65.71 17.21 17.72
C GLU A 823 -64.18 17.00 17.84
N ALA A 824 -63.45 17.23 16.77
CA ALA A 824 -61.99 17.19 16.81
C ALA A 824 -61.43 18.15 17.87
N ARG A 825 -61.83 19.40 17.87
CA ARG A 825 -61.41 20.37 18.90
C ARG A 825 -61.74 19.92 20.31
N ARG A 826 -62.94 19.36 20.51
CA ARG A 826 -63.33 18.82 21.81
C ARG A 826 -62.42 17.70 22.25
N HIS A 827 -62.15 16.72 21.38
CA HIS A 827 -61.27 15.57 21.66
C HIS A 827 -59.85 16.04 21.94
N VAL A 828 -59.31 16.92 21.12
CA VAL A 828 -57.99 17.53 21.34
C VAL A 828 -57.90 18.18 22.72
N ARG A 829 -58.85 19.05 23.06
CA ARG A 829 -58.85 19.76 24.36
C ARG A 829 -58.91 18.78 25.52
N GLU A 830 -59.80 17.82 25.48
CA GLU A 830 -59.98 16.80 26.51
C GLU A 830 -58.75 15.94 26.72
N GLN A 831 -58.10 15.58 25.60
CA GLN A 831 -56.93 14.70 25.66
C GLN A 831 -55.66 15.46 26.11
N LEU A 832 -55.44 16.67 25.61
CA LEU A 832 -54.29 17.46 26.03
C LEU A 832 -54.38 17.89 27.49
N ALA A 833 -55.58 18.18 27.98
CA ALA A 833 -55.79 18.39 29.39
C ALA A 833 -55.45 17.16 30.25
N ARG A 834 -55.75 15.94 29.79
CA ARG A 834 -55.35 14.67 30.46
C ARG A 834 -53.83 14.47 30.44
N TRP A 835 -53.18 14.93 29.40
CA TRP A 835 -51.73 14.87 29.27
C TRP A 835 -50.98 16.07 29.90
N HIS A 836 -51.73 17.04 30.50
CA HIS A 836 -51.20 18.26 31.09
C HIS A 836 -50.44 19.17 30.10
N LEU A 837 -50.90 19.17 28.82
CA LEU A 837 -50.35 19.95 27.74
C LEU A 837 -51.23 21.16 27.38
N ASP A 838 -51.65 21.91 28.39
CA ASP A 838 -52.58 23.02 28.24
C ASP A 838 -52.07 24.13 27.30
N ASP A 839 -50.76 24.34 27.26
CA ASP A 839 -50.08 25.32 26.39
C ASP A 839 -50.23 25.01 24.91
N LEU A 840 -50.38 23.73 24.54
CA LEU A 840 -50.51 23.28 23.16
C LEU A 840 -51.97 23.23 22.67
N VAL A 841 -52.95 23.33 23.56
CA VAL A 841 -54.35 23.16 23.23
C VAL A 841 -54.81 24.05 22.09
N MET A 842 -54.55 25.37 22.16
CA MET A 842 -54.99 26.31 21.13
C MET A 842 -54.40 25.98 19.74
N THR A 843 -53.12 25.70 19.71
CA THR A 843 -52.40 25.40 18.44
C THR A 843 -52.88 24.08 17.86
N THR A 844 -52.98 23.02 18.67
CA THR A 844 -53.42 21.70 18.23
C THR A 844 -54.87 21.66 17.81
N GLU A 845 -55.76 22.41 18.51
CA GLU A 845 -57.15 22.55 18.08
C GLU A 845 -57.28 23.22 16.71
N LEU A 846 -56.45 24.23 16.44
CA LEU A 846 -56.42 24.90 15.15
C LEU A 846 -55.90 23.97 14.07
N LEU A 847 -54.78 23.28 14.32
CA LEU A 847 -54.19 22.28 13.39
C LEU A 847 -55.23 21.16 13.06
N ALA A 848 -55.83 20.56 14.08
CA ALA A 848 -56.83 19.51 13.88
C ALA A 848 -58.05 20.05 13.09
N SER A 849 -58.51 21.28 13.37
CA SER A 849 -59.63 21.89 12.66
C SER A 849 -59.30 22.11 11.16
N GLU A 850 -58.11 22.59 10.85
CA GLU A 850 -57.68 22.80 9.48
C GLU A 850 -57.49 21.45 8.72
N LEU A 851 -56.93 20.44 9.38
CA LEU A 851 -56.76 19.10 8.79
C LEU A 851 -58.13 18.46 8.53
N VAL A 852 -59.01 18.40 9.52
CA VAL A 852 -60.37 17.87 9.36
C VAL A 852 -61.18 18.68 8.34
N GLY A 853 -61.04 20.03 8.35
CA GLY A 853 -61.64 20.88 7.34
C GLY A 853 -61.16 20.61 5.93
N ASN A 854 -59.92 20.21 5.75
CA ASN A 854 -59.37 19.81 4.44
C ASN A 854 -59.97 18.47 3.98
N VAL A 855 -60.17 17.49 4.89
CA VAL A 855 -60.84 16.23 4.57
C VAL A 855 -62.27 16.46 4.12
N ILE A 856 -63.03 17.24 4.89
CA ILE A 856 -64.40 17.58 4.54
C ILE A 856 -64.53 18.26 3.19
N ARG A 857 -63.60 19.16 2.84
CA ARG A 857 -63.64 19.94 1.59
C ARG A 857 -63.15 19.16 0.38
N HIS A 858 -62.18 18.26 0.57
CA HIS A 858 -61.40 17.70 -0.56
C HIS A 858 -61.37 16.20 -0.67
N ALA A 859 -61.59 15.46 0.40
CA ALA A 859 -61.42 13.99 0.41
C ALA A 859 -62.78 13.26 0.57
N GLY A 860 -63.56 13.55 1.58
CA GLY A 860 -64.72 12.79 1.94
C GLY A 860 -64.41 11.41 2.53
N GLY A 861 -65.42 10.70 3.01
CA GLY A 861 -65.29 9.37 3.62
C GLY A 861 -65.00 9.41 5.13
N PRO A 862 -64.74 8.25 5.74
CA PRO A 862 -64.49 8.17 7.17
C PRO A 862 -63.28 9.03 7.55
N ILE A 863 -63.42 9.79 8.64
CA ILE A 863 -62.40 10.68 9.17
C ILE A 863 -61.86 10.10 10.47
N GLY A 864 -60.59 9.77 10.52
CA GLY A 864 -59.92 9.42 11.78
C GLY A 864 -59.14 10.61 12.34
N LEU A 865 -59.18 10.81 13.64
CA LEU A 865 -58.28 11.70 14.37
C LEU A 865 -57.43 10.87 15.33
N ARG A 866 -56.16 11.05 15.32
CA ARG A 866 -55.22 10.44 16.27
C ARG A 866 -54.29 11.50 16.88
N LEU A 867 -54.11 11.40 18.19
CA LEU A 867 -53.09 12.13 18.91
C LEU A 867 -52.11 11.16 19.51
N LEU A 868 -50.84 11.50 19.41
CA LEU A 868 -49.74 10.74 19.97
C LEU A 868 -48.81 11.72 20.72
N CYS A 869 -48.41 11.33 21.93
CA CYS A 869 -47.51 12.10 22.78
C CYS A 869 -46.28 11.22 23.13
N SER A 870 -45.24 11.26 22.26
CA SER A 870 -44.00 10.46 22.42
C SER A 870 -42.86 11.31 21.93
N GLY A 871 -42.12 11.99 22.83
CA GLY A 871 -41.06 12.92 22.44
C GLY A 871 -41.56 14.23 21.83
N THR A 872 -42.58 14.17 20.99
CA THR A 872 -43.33 15.29 20.40
C THR A 872 -44.82 15.06 20.57
N LEU A 873 -45.62 16.08 20.34
CA LEU A 873 -47.07 15.93 20.18
C LEU A 873 -47.41 15.84 18.70
N VAL A 874 -47.88 14.65 18.28
CA VAL A 874 -48.36 14.43 16.92
C VAL A 874 -49.89 14.53 16.90
N CYS A 875 -50.42 15.30 15.94
CA CYS A 875 -51.84 15.32 15.59
C CYS A 875 -52.00 14.83 14.15
N GLU A 876 -52.69 13.72 13.97
CA GLU A 876 -52.88 13.07 12.71
C GLU A 876 -54.38 12.97 12.34
N VAL A 877 -54.67 13.26 11.08
CA VAL A 877 -56.00 13.10 10.52
C VAL A 877 -55.94 12.22 9.29
N SER A 878 -56.67 11.11 9.32
CA SER A 878 -56.78 10.15 8.24
C SER A 878 -58.08 10.26 7.45
N ASP A 879 -58.01 9.97 6.14
CA ASP A 879 -59.14 9.93 5.24
C ASP A 879 -59.00 8.84 4.15
N ALA A 880 -60.09 8.51 3.46
CA ALA A 880 -60.09 7.46 2.43
C ALA A 880 -59.56 7.89 1.05
N SER A 881 -59.04 9.09 0.90
CA SER A 881 -58.55 9.61 -0.39
C SER A 881 -57.06 9.28 -0.62
N LEU A 882 -56.73 8.82 -1.80
CA LEU A 882 -55.34 8.62 -2.20
C LEU A 882 -54.65 9.86 -2.75
N THR A 883 -55.36 11.02 -2.80
CA THR A 883 -54.77 12.25 -3.36
C THR A 883 -53.98 13.02 -2.28
N MET A 884 -52.64 13.07 -2.45
CA MET A 884 -51.78 13.81 -1.55
C MET A 884 -51.96 15.32 -1.61
N PRO A 885 -51.91 16.01 -0.48
CA PRO A 885 -52.02 17.47 -0.43
C PRO A 885 -50.79 18.14 -1.08
N ARG A 886 -50.99 19.29 -1.72
CA ARG A 886 -49.92 20.12 -2.24
C ARG A 886 -50.05 21.56 -1.74
N ILE A 887 -48.95 22.09 -1.19
CA ILE A 887 -48.92 23.54 -0.87
C ILE A 887 -49.03 24.33 -2.17
N ARG A 888 -50.05 25.15 -2.28
CA ARG A 888 -50.16 26.18 -3.31
C ARG A 888 -49.91 27.55 -2.69
N ARG A 889 -49.19 28.41 -3.40
CA ARG A 889 -49.13 29.84 -3.00
C ARG A 889 -50.53 30.44 -3.20
N ALA A 890 -51.26 30.64 -2.10
CA ALA A 890 -52.51 31.36 -2.14
C ALA A 890 -52.26 32.84 -2.47
N THR A 891 -53.01 33.42 -3.38
CA THR A 891 -53.01 34.86 -3.60
C THR A 891 -53.91 35.56 -2.55
N ASP A 892 -53.72 36.85 -2.28
CA ASP A 892 -54.47 37.60 -1.25
C ASP A 892 -55.99 37.59 -1.40
N THR A 893 -56.50 37.14 -2.57
CA THR A 893 -57.90 37.04 -2.91
C THR A 893 -58.51 35.65 -2.81
N ASP A 894 -57.68 34.61 -2.49
CA ASP A 894 -58.19 33.23 -2.39
C ASP A 894 -58.79 33.00 -0.98
N GLU A 895 -60.12 32.75 -0.90
CA GLU A 895 -60.80 32.31 0.32
C GLU A 895 -60.45 30.88 0.76
N GLY A 896 -59.73 30.10 -0.09
CA GLY A 896 -59.27 28.74 0.16
C GLY A 896 -57.79 28.57 -0.14
N GLY A 897 -57.08 27.69 0.61
CA GLY A 897 -55.67 27.35 0.35
C GLY A 897 -54.68 27.86 1.40
N ARG A 898 -55.12 28.59 2.40
CA ARG A 898 -54.29 29.07 3.53
C ARG A 898 -54.07 28.02 4.61
N GLY A 899 -54.85 26.94 4.64
CA GLY A 899 -54.81 25.91 5.70
C GLY A 899 -53.46 25.25 5.82
N LEU A 900 -52.86 24.79 4.73
CA LEU A 900 -51.52 24.15 4.74
C LEU A 900 -50.38 25.13 5.03
N GLN A 901 -50.55 26.44 4.68
CA GLN A 901 -49.57 27.47 5.05
C GLN A 901 -49.63 27.77 6.54
N LEU A 902 -50.86 27.75 7.11
CA LEU A 902 -51.05 27.93 8.54
C LEU A 902 -50.48 26.73 9.33
N ILE A 903 -50.71 25.51 8.83
CA ILE A 903 -50.16 24.28 9.40
C ILE A 903 -48.63 24.40 9.43
N ASN A 904 -48.00 24.73 8.29
CA ASN A 904 -46.55 24.88 8.19
C ASN A 904 -45.97 25.99 9.12
N ALA A 905 -46.76 26.96 9.48
CA ALA A 905 -46.31 28.05 10.36
C ALA A 905 -46.51 27.74 11.86
N LEU A 906 -47.34 26.76 12.21
CA LEU A 906 -47.75 26.46 13.59
C LEU A 906 -47.18 25.16 14.15
N CYS A 907 -46.58 24.32 13.32
CA CYS A 907 -45.94 23.06 13.73
C CYS A 907 -44.47 23.07 13.36
N GLU A 908 -43.66 22.25 13.99
CA GLU A 908 -42.25 22.06 13.66
C GLU A 908 -42.11 21.31 12.36
N ARG A 909 -42.90 20.27 12.22
CA ARG A 909 -42.93 19.41 11.03
C ARG A 909 -44.37 19.05 10.70
N TRP A 910 -44.66 18.82 9.44
CA TRP A 910 -45.89 18.20 8.98
C TRP A 910 -45.62 17.39 7.74
N GLY A 911 -46.45 16.43 7.46
CA GLY A 911 -46.33 15.57 6.29
C GLY A 911 -47.65 14.84 5.99
N SER A 912 -47.55 13.94 5.04
CA SER A 912 -48.64 13.07 4.66
C SER A 912 -48.10 11.72 4.25
N ARG A 913 -48.80 10.66 4.66
CA ARG A 913 -48.42 9.27 4.29
C ARG A 913 -49.62 8.52 3.74
N TYR A 914 -49.37 7.50 2.97
CA TYR A 914 -50.39 6.54 2.57
C TYR A 914 -50.67 5.59 3.73
N THR A 915 -51.95 5.24 3.88
CA THR A 915 -52.41 4.19 4.78
C THR A 915 -53.15 3.12 3.95
N PRO A 916 -53.37 1.91 4.48
CA PRO A 916 -54.12 0.87 3.72
C PRO A 916 -55.52 1.35 3.33
N GLU A 917 -56.12 2.29 4.07
CA GLU A 917 -57.46 2.77 3.88
C GLU A 917 -57.58 4.11 3.12
N GLY A 918 -56.42 4.77 2.83
CA GLY A 918 -56.37 6.06 2.17
C GLY A 918 -55.06 6.82 2.41
N LYS A 919 -55.15 7.95 3.15
CA LYS A 919 -53.98 8.72 3.57
C LYS A 919 -54.15 9.29 4.94
N ALA A 920 -53.08 9.61 5.60
CA ALA A 920 -53.03 10.40 6.83
C ALA A 920 -52.19 11.68 6.62
N ILE A 921 -52.62 12.79 7.17
CA ILE A 921 -51.89 14.03 7.27
C ILE A 921 -51.61 14.30 8.74
N TRP A 922 -50.36 14.50 9.07
CA TRP A 922 -49.90 14.64 10.43
C TRP A 922 -49.16 15.98 10.64
N THR A 923 -49.12 16.42 11.89
CA THR A 923 -48.37 17.60 12.34
C THR A 923 -47.66 17.27 13.65
N GLU A 924 -46.40 17.73 13.78
CA GLU A 924 -45.60 17.57 14.99
C GLU A 924 -45.38 18.93 15.69
N GLN A 925 -45.52 18.92 16.99
CA GLN A 925 -45.27 20.07 17.84
C GLN A 925 -44.30 19.66 18.96
N ALA A 926 -43.33 20.54 19.27
CA ALA A 926 -42.47 20.31 20.42
C ALA A 926 -43.28 20.27 21.71
N LEU A 927 -42.95 19.35 22.58
CA LEU A 927 -43.46 19.37 23.93
C LEU A 927 -42.81 20.54 24.71
N PRO A 928 -43.56 21.29 25.54
CA PRO A 928 -42.94 22.26 26.41
C PRO A 928 -41.90 21.56 27.28
N ASP A 929 -40.72 22.20 27.45
CA ASP A 929 -39.68 21.68 28.33
C ASP A 929 -40.33 21.28 29.66
N ALA A 930 -40.29 19.99 29.98
CA ALA A 930 -40.75 19.50 31.27
C ALA A 930 -39.87 20.19 32.32
N ALA A 931 -40.43 21.13 33.06
CA ALA A 931 -39.79 21.62 34.27
C ALA A 931 -39.36 20.37 35.06
N GLU A 932 -38.10 20.24 35.38
CA GLU A 932 -37.59 19.15 36.22
C GLU A 932 -38.56 18.99 37.40
N PRO A 933 -39.08 17.77 37.64
CA PRO A 933 -39.92 17.56 38.81
C PRO A 933 -39.10 17.98 40.02
N ALA A 934 -39.55 18.99 40.72
CA ALA A 934 -38.96 19.43 41.98
C ALA A 934 -38.81 18.19 42.86
N ASP A 935 -37.59 17.89 43.28
CA ASP A 935 -37.17 16.74 44.11
C ASP A 935 -37.78 16.99 45.54
N GLU A 936 -39.09 16.72 45.72
CA GLU A 936 -39.83 16.88 46.98
C GLU A 936 -39.59 15.71 47.96
N ASP A 937 -38.72 14.76 47.71
CA ASP A 937 -38.40 13.65 48.60
C ASP A 937 -36.88 13.52 48.90
N ARG A 938 -36.26 14.62 49.31
CA ARG A 938 -34.98 14.55 50.04
C ARG A 938 -35.22 14.65 51.54
N PRO A 939 -35.17 13.58 52.32
CA PRO A 939 -35.24 13.66 53.76
C PRO A 939 -34.10 14.51 54.30
N ALA A 940 -34.45 15.54 55.08
CA ALA A 940 -33.52 16.39 55.81
C ALA A 940 -32.70 15.55 56.77
N GLY A 941 -31.43 15.25 56.39
CA GLY A 941 -30.47 14.45 57.10
C GLY A 941 -29.28 15.28 57.55
N SER A 942 -29.34 15.75 58.80
CA SER A 942 -28.28 16.01 59.79
C SER A 942 -26.97 16.64 59.29
N SER A 943 -26.82 17.92 59.66
CA SER A 943 -25.58 18.64 59.83
C SER A 943 -24.70 17.99 60.92
N GLY A 944 -23.53 17.48 60.56
CA GLY A 944 -22.43 17.22 61.46
C GLY A 944 -21.25 18.15 61.14
N PRO A 945 -20.47 18.62 62.16
CA PRO A 945 -19.51 19.69 61.94
C PRO A 945 -18.16 19.22 61.35
N PRO A 946 -17.35 20.19 60.82
CA PRO A 946 -16.11 19.87 60.15
C PRO A 946 -14.97 19.64 61.15
N SER A 947 -14.10 18.69 60.86
CA SER A 947 -12.69 18.61 61.37
C SER A 947 -11.74 18.24 60.26
#